data_cbd15d631cac7979f1cc679603022ec8
#
_entry.id   cbd15d631cac7979f1cc679603022ec8
#
_cell.length_a   1.000
_cell.length_b   1.000
_cell.length_c   1.000
_cell.angle_alpha   90.00
_cell.angle_beta   90.00
_cell.angle_gamma   90.00
#
_symmetry.space_group_name_H-M   'P 1'
#
loop_
_entity.id
_entity.type
_entity.pdbx_description
1 polymer ?
#
loop_
_entity_poly.entity_id
_entity_poly.type
_entity_poly.pdbx_seq_one_letter_code
_entity_poly.pdbx_strand_id
1 'polypeptide(L)'
;MQYEFLLAKGIAFAQQFSGDLWTDFNYHDPGVTILEQLCYAITDLGYRTNFEIQDLLLHATDQFNLSQNNLFFSPSNIFPCDPLTSIDFRRLIIDRIKLVRNAWVLPVMHDPSGYKGLFRVLIQCGIDIDEKERAKISSQAENLFQENRHLAQDLKEVVLLDEDIISFSGRINISSDAIGETVLANLYSAIDNYINPEVRFYDPMGLIALGKRPEQVFDGPRPEYGYIAPDELNPKMSAIYIETIKDIILKVRGVQDIESLTVYKNGVKVGGDIIEIEEGRYPVVWSDIEHYDEVLNRLEFYKEHVLYEIDPVSAKQLFDSIIATDQISYLKKFKYEEFLQESTFREEQIKTYYSIQQELPEIYGLGKKSLSASADSKRIAQSKQLKAYLLFFEQIMANYLAQLANARRLFSIEEDVNQTYFSQVPNDIPELEHVLIAESKADYLNEIQDIGEDPFTFIDRRNRVLDHLLARFSERFPSEILKRYDLKNGLQSQRDTEHEMIAAKIRLLKDYPKVSSSRGSGFNYREVSWDTDNISGIIRRAYLLLNIVNPKLRSLVQPILETGDIERVETSAGLWQEAIIETEEGQSIQVLQKKGRLYNPKELTYYSLHRDYIEDLFLFGSSDKYYKIVKPANTPDDQYCILYLGQVVRKPVVVYQSDSLADCQEKIRSAIDKFHFLDRICEGFHLVEHILLRPKDKKLFRLNLFGKDGEVYILGYHAGDFNTQRNVAEDVFILGTNLSNYGVANIPEGNTFQVVLYDLSHNPIAKLNKEFYSNIGAQTEIERAVEYLSNIASGDISPDEMYEITQESAVMDEFPNNFGFSNECTVLVPSWPSRFQKNEFRTLVAQVMEENIPAQLKLNIVYIGVEKMAEFESLYSAWLAERLIAESDFGQLDLLSLRMIQMLMRFSS
;
A
#
# COMPACT_ATOMS: atom_id res chain seq x y z
N MET A 1 -16.54 -43.02 -2.91
CA MET A 1 -17.78 -43.63 -2.42
C MET A 1 -17.83 -45.03 -3.02
N GLN A 2 -18.09 -46.10 -2.24
CA GLN A 2 -18.06 -47.48 -2.78
C GLN A 2 -19.41 -47.80 -3.43
N TYR A 3 -19.40 -48.29 -4.63
CA TYR A 3 -20.59 -48.68 -5.41
C TYR A 3 -21.53 -49.59 -4.64
N GLU A 4 -20.99 -50.67 -4.02
CA GLU A 4 -21.76 -51.63 -3.24
C GLU A 4 -22.53 -50.98 -2.07
N PHE A 5 -21.96 -50.00 -1.42
CA PHE A 5 -22.59 -49.24 -0.34
C PHE A 5 -23.78 -48.41 -0.86
N LEU A 6 -23.60 -47.76 -2.02
CA LEU A 6 -24.68 -46.99 -2.66
C LEU A 6 -25.81 -47.86 -3.08
N LEU A 7 -25.54 -49.03 -3.71
CA LEU A 7 -26.53 -49.97 -4.14
C LEU A 7 -27.33 -50.53 -2.96
N ALA A 8 -26.64 -51.00 -1.91
CA ALA A 8 -27.28 -51.49 -0.70
C ALA A 8 -28.20 -50.44 -0.04
N LYS A 9 -27.75 -49.18 0.03
CA LYS A 9 -28.55 -48.07 0.54
C LYS A 9 -29.74 -47.75 -0.37
N GLY A 10 -29.53 -47.76 -1.69
CA GLY A 10 -30.58 -47.53 -2.67
C GLY A 10 -31.69 -48.60 -2.59
N ILE A 11 -31.33 -49.88 -2.48
CA ILE A 11 -32.27 -50.96 -2.25
C ILE A 11 -33.03 -50.74 -0.93
N ALA A 12 -32.36 -50.43 0.16
CA ALA A 12 -33.00 -50.17 1.45
C ALA A 12 -34.01 -49.04 1.38
N PHE A 13 -33.70 -47.92 0.68
CA PHE A 13 -34.64 -46.85 0.43
C PHE A 13 -35.82 -47.24 -0.44
N ALA A 14 -35.56 -48.01 -1.52
CA ALA A 14 -36.63 -48.52 -2.34
C ALA A 14 -37.60 -49.43 -1.56
N GLN A 15 -37.08 -50.29 -0.69
CA GLN A 15 -37.89 -51.12 0.22
C GLN A 15 -38.68 -50.24 1.22
N GLN A 16 -38.08 -49.22 1.76
CA GLN A 16 -38.72 -48.33 2.73
C GLN A 16 -39.84 -47.50 2.13
N PHE A 17 -39.66 -46.93 0.93
CA PHE A 17 -40.60 -46.01 0.30
C PHE A 17 -41.57 -46.62 -0.71
N SER A 18 -41.23 -47.77 -1.26
CA SER A 18 -42.00 -48.41 -2.34
C SER A 18 -42.25 -49.91 -2.12
N GLY A 19 -41.88 -50.48 -0.99
CA GLY A 19 -41.93 -51.92 -0.73
C GLY A 19 -43.32 -52.58 -0.87
N ASP A 20 -44.40 -51.83 -0.76
CA ASP A 20 -45.77 -52.31 -0.98
C ASP A 20 -46.09 -52.52 -2.48
N LEU A 21 -45.42 -51.79 -3.37
CA LEU A 21 -45.65 -51.81 -4.81
C LEU A 21 -44.50 -52.52 -5.58
N TRP A 22 -43.27 -52.33 -5.10
CA TRP A 22 -42.07 -52.93 -5.67
C TRP A 22 -41.51 -53.97 -4.68
N THR A 23 -41.70 -55.25 -5.00
CA THR A 23 -41.44 -56.37 -4.08
C THR A 23 -40.26 -57.25 -4.49
N ASP A 24 -39.75 -57.14 -5.74
CA ASP A 24 -38.59 -57.86 -6.19
C ASP A 24 -37.37 -56.93 -6.27
N PHE A 25 -36.32 -57.23 -5.47
CA PHE A 25 -35.07 -56.50 -5.39
C PHE A 25 -33.86 -57.34 -5.85
N ASN A 26 -34.12 -58.35 -6.66
CA ASN A 26 -33.08 -59.19 -7.23
C ASN A 26 -32.44 -58.55 -8.47
N TYR A 27 -31.23 -58.96 -8.83
CA TYR A 27 -30.46 -58.42 -9.97
C TYR A 27 -31.13 -58.49 -11.34
N HIS A 28 -32.13 -59.31 -11.49
CA HIS A 28 -32.89 -59.40 -12.75
C HIS A 28 -34.12 -58.46 -12.81
N ASP A 29 -34.38 -57.71 -11.74
CA ASP A 29 -35.45 -56.71 -11.73
C ASP A 29 -35.03 -55.45 -12.51
N PRO A 30 -35.91 -54.96 -13.40
CA PRO A 30 -35.60 -53.74 -14.17
C PRO A 30 -35.36 -52.49 -13.31
N GLY A 31 -36.01 -52.36 -12.17
CA GLY A 31 -35.81 -51.25 -11.23
C GLY A 31 -34.41 -51.30 -10.57
N VAL A 32 -33.98 -52.52 -10.20
CA VAL A 32 -32.63 -52.78 -9.68
C VAL A 32 -31.58 -52.46 -10.73
N THR A 33 -31.77 -52.86 -12.00
CA THR A 33 -30.89 -52.54 -13.12
C THR A 33 -30.73 -50.99 -13.29
N ILE A 34 -31.81 -50.23 -13.22
CA ILE A 34 -31.76 -48.78 -13.28
C ILE A 34 -31.01 -48.22 -12.08
N LEU A 35 -31.27 -48.72 -10.87
CA LEU A 35 -30.61 -48.30 -9.64
C LEU A 35 -29.11 -48.59 -9.69
N GLU A 36 -28.68 -49.75 -10.24
CA GLU A 36 -27.26 -50.06 -10.45
C GLU A 36 -26.57 -49.05 -11.34
N GLN A 37 -27.17 -48.66 -12.46
CA GLN A 37 -26.61 -47.66 -13.37
C GLN A 37 -26.56 -46.27 -12.75
N LEU A 38 -27.56 -45.88 -11.96
CA LEU A 38 -27.52 -44.62 -11.19
C LEU A 38 -26.43 -44.65 -10.12
N CYS A 39 -26.26 -45.76 -9.41
CA CYS A 39 -25.18 -45.93 -8.43
C CYS A 39 -23.80 -45.87 -9.10
N TYR A 40 -23.66 -46.44 -10.29
CA TYR A 40 -22.44 -46.37 -11.09
C TYR A 40 -22.13 -44.90 -11.47
N ALA A 41 -23.12 -44.18 -12.01
CA ALA A 41 -22.93 -42.77 -12.38
C ALA A 41 -22.56 -41.87 -11.18
N ILE A 42 -23.16 -42.09 -10.00
CA ILE A 42 -22.81 -41.42 -8.77
C ILE A 42 -21.37 -41.77 -8.34
N THR A 43 -20.96 -43.02 -8.54
CA THR A 43 -19.59 -43.47 -8.23
C THR A 43 -18.56 -42.81 -9.16
N ASP A 44 -18.85 -42.69 -10.46
CA ASP A 44 -18.01 -41.98 -11.42
C ASP A 44 -17.87 -40.50 -11.06
N LEU A 45 -18.99 -39.85 -10.73
CA LEU A 45 -18.95 -38.47 -10.23
C LEU A 45 -18.07 -38.35 -8.97
N GLY A 46 -18.26 -39.28 -8.00
CA GLY A 46 -17.43 -39.29 -6.78
C GLY A 46 -15.94 -39.54 -7.06
N TYR A 47 -15.61 -40.34 -8.07
CA TYR A 47 -14.24 -40.56 -8.53
C TYR A 47 -13.63 -39.26 -9.06
N ARG A 48 -14.34 -38.55 -9.94
CA ARG A 48 -13.85 -37.29 -10.53
C ARG A 48 -13.73 -36.15 -9.49
N THR A 49 -14.55 -36.13 -8.45
CA THR A 49 -14.41 -35.15 -7.35
C THR A 49 -13.16 -35.38 -6.51
N ASN A 50 -12.52 -36.53 -6.57
CA ASN A 50 -11.28 -36.87 -5.89
C ASN A 50 -10.01 -36.56 -6.70
N PHE A 51 -10.14 -36.00 -7.91
CA PHE A 51 -9.00 -35.53 -8.65
C PHE A 51 -8.25 -34.45 -7.87
N GLU A 52 -6.95 -34.37 -8.08
CA GLU A 52 -6.13 -33.34 -7.45
C GLU A 52 -6.67 -31.94 -7.83
N ILE A 53 -6.60 -31.01 -6.89
CA ILE A 53 -7.12 -29.65 -7.10
C ILE A 53 -6.50 -28.99 -8.35
N GLN A 54 -5.28 -29.32 -8.64
CA GLN A 54 -4.56 -28.87 -9.83
C GLN A 54 -5.25 -29.34 -11.10
N ASP A 55 -5.63 -30.61 -11.17
CA ASP A 55 -6.31 -31.21 -12.33
C ASP A 55 -7.70 -30.61 -12.53
N LEU A 56 -8.41 -30.27 -11.44
CA LEU A 56 -9.74 -29.65 -11.50
C LEU A 56 -9.72 -28.20 -11.96
N LEU A 57 -8.61 -27.50 -11.72
CA LEU A 57 -8.49 -26.07 -12.01
C LEU A 57 -7.69 -25.79 -13.28
N LEU A 58 -7.05 -26.80 -13.90
CA LEU A 58 -6.15 -26.65 -15.03
C LEU A 58 -6.80 -27.10 -16.34
N HIS A 59 -6.53 -26.37 -17.43
CA HIS A 59 -6.85 -26.79 -18.78
C HIS A 59 -5.57 -27.13 -19.53
N ALA A 60 -5.52 -28.25 -20.25
CA ALA A 60 -4.33 -28.79 -20.90
C ALA A 60 -3.77 -27.93 -22.07
N THR A 61 -4.45 -26.87 -22.47
CA THR A 61 -4.04 -25.99 -23.57
C THR A 61 -3.23 -24.79 -23.16
N ASP A 62 -3.20 -24.47 -21.86
CA ASP A 62 -2.49 -23.32 -21.35
C ASP A 62 -1.20 -23.79 -20.66
N GLN A 63 -0.06 -23.27 -21.07
CA GLN A 63 1.12 -23.25 -20.21
C GLN A 63 0.71 -22.55 -18.91
N PHE A 64 0.51 -23.36 -17.90
CA PHE A 64 -0.30 -22.96 -16.77
C PHE A 64 0.52 -22.14 -15.77
N ASN A 65 0.21 -20.90 -15.67
CA ASN A 65 0.63 -20.04 -14.58
C ASN A 65 -0.57 -19.70 -13.69
N LEU A 66 -0.66 -20.32 -12.50
CA LEU A 66 -1.74 -20.05 -11.53
C LEU A 66 -1.89 -18.57 -11.23
N SER A 67 -0.78 -17.84 -11.20
CA SER A 67 -0.78 -16.41 -10.96
C SER A 67 -1.27 -15.60 -12.15
N GLN A 68 -1.03 -16.03 -13.39
CA GLN A 68 -1.52 -15.34 -14.59
C GLN A 68 -3.03 -15.46 -14.76
N ASN A 69 -3.63 -16.53 -14.23
CA ASN A 69 -5.06 -16.77 -14.32
C ASN A 69 -5.85 -16.25 -13.10
N ASN A 70 -5.23 -15.47 -12.20
CA ASN A 70 -5.87 -14.82 -11.04
C ASN A 70 -6.71 -15.78 -10.15
N LEU A 71 -6.32 -17.06 -10.08
CA LEU A 71 -7.00 -18.04 -9.25
C LEU A 71 -6.39 -18.19 -7.87
N PHE A 72 -5.05 -18.24 -7.83
CA PHE A 72 -4.26 -18.38 -6.60
C PHE A 72 -2.97 -17.60 -6.71
N PHE A 73 -2.47 -17.18 -5.56
CA PHE A 73 -1.16 -16.57 -5.48
C PHE A 73 -0.10 -17.64 -5.24
N SER A 74 1.04 -17.52 -5.93
CA SER A 74 2.18 -18.39 -5.64
C SER A 74 2.72 -18.10 -4.24
N PRO A 75 3.36 -19.07 -3.58
CA PRO A 75 4.01 -18.83 -2.29
C PRO A 75 4.99 -17.64 -2.31
N SER A 76 5.72 -17.50 -3.41
CA SER A 76 6.66 -16.38 -3.61
C SER A 76 6.01 -15.01 -3.77
N ASN A 77 4.68 -14.94 -3.96
CA ASN A 77 3.92 -13.70 -4.08
C ASN A 77 3.12 -13.37 -2.82
N ILE A 78 2.65 -14.40 -2.08
CA ILE A 78 1.73 -14.17 -0.96
C ILE A 78 2.41 -14.13 0.41
N PHE A 79 3.50 -14.89 0.60
CA PHE A 79 4.21 -14.95 1.88
C PHE A 79 5.22 -13.82 2.10
N PRO A 80 5.96 -13.32 1.09
CA PRO A 80 6.90 -12.24 1.33
C PRO A 80 6.20 -11.00 1.91
N CYS A 81 6.89 -10.33 2.82
CA CYS A 81 6.48 -9.04 3.34
C CYS A 81 7.62 -8.04 3.26
N ASP A 82 7.29 -6.75 3.30
CA ASP A 82 8.30 -5.71 3.46
C ASP A 82 9.05 -5.95 4.77
N PRO A 83 10.33 -5.55 4.87
CA PRO A 83 11.13 -5.83 6.04
C PRO A 83 10.48 -5.28 7.30
N LEU A 84 10.23 -6.14 8.29
CA LEU A 84 9.58 -5.80 9.57
C LEU A 84 10.59 -5.62 10.70
N THR A 85 11.64 -6.42 10.67
CA THR A 85 12.64 -6.47 11.73
C THR A 85 13.99 -5.94 11.26
N SER A 86 14.88 -5.64 12.20
CA SER A 86 16.27 -5.30 11.88
C SER A 86 16.97 -6.42 11.07
N ILE A 87 16.57 -7.68 11.30
CA ILE A 87 17.08 -8.83 10.54
C ILE A 87 16.61 -8.79 9.11
N ASP A 88 15.35 -8.41 8.85
CA ASP A 88 14.81 -8.33 7.50
C ASP A 88 15.46 -7.20 6.70
N PHE A 89 15.64 -6.03 7.31
CA PHE A 89 16.41 -4.93 6.69
C PHE A 89 17.85 -5.34 6.38
N ARG A 90 18.46 -6.10 7.28
CA ARG A 90 19.80 -6.64 7.12
C ARG A 90 19.88 -7.58 5.91
N ARG A 91 18.94 -8.55 5.82
CA ARG A 91 18.79 -9.45 4.66
C ARG A 91 18.61 -8.67 3.38
N LEU A 92 17.73 -7.66 3.39
CA LEU A 92 17.42 -6.85 2.23
C LEU A 92 18.66 -6.09 1.72
N ILE A 93 19.43 -5.45 2.60
CA ILE A 93 20.63 -4.69 2.24
C ILE A 93 21.69 -5.62 1.65
N ILE A 94 21.94 -6.77 2.29
CA ILE A 94 22.94 -7.76 1.85
C ILE A 94 22.52 -8.38 0.51
N ASP A 95 21.24 -8.70 0.32
CA ASP A 95 20.72 -9.29 -0.91
C ASP A 95 20.71 -8.32 -2.10
N ARG A 96 20.48 -7.00 -1.86
CA ARG A 96 20.29 -6.03 -2.95
C ARG A 96 21.53 -5.27 -3.35
N ILE A 97 22.49 -5.09 -2.45
CA ILE A 97 23.70 -4.29 -2.69
C ILE A 97 24.91 -5.22 -2.78
N LYS A 98 25.37 -5.47 -4.00
CA LYS A 98 26.40 -6.50 -4.31
C LYS A 98 27.74 -6.36 -3.58
N LEU A 99 28.14 -5.12 -3.25
CA LEU A 99 29.43 -4.86 -2.61
C LEU A 99 29.33 -4.85 -1.08
N VAL A 100 28.17 -5.10 -0.53
CA VAL A 100 27.96 -5.22 0.91
C VAL A 100 28.24 -6.65 1.33
N ARG A 101 29.24 -6.84 2.18
CA ARG A 101 29.57 -8.14 2.80
C ARG A 101 28.64 -8.44 4.00
N ASN A 102 28.37 -7.42 4.81
CA ASN A 102 27.45 -7.53 5.94
C ASN A 102 26.85 -6.15 6.30
N ALA A 103 25.74 -6.15 7.00
CA ALA A 103 25.07 -4.93 7.45
C ALA A 103 24.42 -5.14 8.82
N TRP A 104 24.27 -4.07 9.60
CA TRP A 104 23.54 -4.07 10.88
C TRP A 104 22.63 -2.86 10.92
N VAL A 105 21.36 -3.09 11.19
CA VAL A 105 20.34 -2.04 11.32
C VAL A 105 19.96 -1.96 12.79
N LEU A 106 20.38 -0.87 13.42
CA LEU A 106 20.30 -0.72 14.88
C LEU A 106 19.35 0.43 15.22
N PRO A 107 18.38 0.23 16.14
CA PRO A 107 17.59 1.32 16.67
C PRO A 107 18.49 2.27 17.50
N VAL A 108 18.29 3.57 17.35
CA VAL A 108 18.99 4.58 18.15
C VAL A 108 18.28 4.70 19.50
N MET A 109 18.85 4.05 20.53
CA MET A 109 18.23 3.99 21.85
C MET A 109 18.39 5.29 22.66
N HIS A 110 19.49 6.00 22.47
CA HIS A 110 19.85 7.22 23.19
C HIS A 110 20.13 8.36 22.21
N ASP A 111 19.05 8.88 21.62
CA ASP A 111 19.18 10.12 20.85
C ASP A 111 19.17 11.32 21.83
N PRO A 112 20.08 12.30 21.68
CA PRO A 112 20.10 13.49 22.56
C PRO A 112 18.78 14.28 22.57
N SER A 113 18.01 14.19 21.48
CA SER A 113 16.69 14.81 21.36
C SER A 113 15.55 13.98 21.97
N GLY A 114 15.82 12.76 22.43
CA GLY A 114 14.83 11.84 23.00
C GLY A 114 13.87 11.21 21.99
N TYR A 115 14.09 11.38 20.67
CA TYR A 115 13.22 10.82 19.64
C TYR A 115 13.37 9.31 19.53
N LYS A 116 12.24 8.60 19.42
CA LYS A 116 12.16 7.17 19.17
C LYS A 116 11.77 6.91 17.71
N GLY A 117 12.14 5.76 17.17
CA GLY A 117 11.86 5.39 15.79
C GLY A 117 12.97 5.75 14.81
N LEU A 118 14.14 6.18 15.30
CA LEU A 118 15.32 6.42 14.49
C LEU A 118 16.20 5.18 14.39
N PHE A 119 16.74 4.95 13.21
CA PHE A 119 17.63 3.83 12.94
C PHE A 119 18.98 4.30 12.40
N ARG A 120 20.02 3.54 12.72
CA ARG A 120 21.36 3.66 12.16
C ARG A 120 21.68 2.40 11.38
N VAL A 121 22.21 2.54 10.18
CA VAL A 121 22.65 1.41 9.36
C VAL A 121 24.19 1.40 9.34
N LEU A 122 24.77 0.31 9.83
CA LEU A 122 26.21 0.06 9.75
C LEU A 122 26.45 -0.91 8.61
N ILE A 123 27.38 -0.60 7.70
CA ILE A 123 27.66 -1.41 6.52
C ILE A 123 29.13 -1.80 6.52
N GLN A 124 29.39 -3.09 6.41
CA GLN A 124 30.67 -3.66 6.11
C GLN A 124 30.76 -3.91 4.61
N CYS A 125 31.68 -3.21 3.96
CA CYS A 125 31.95 -3.37 2.53
C CYS A 125 32.98 -4.48 2.26
N GLY A 126 33.09 -4.89 1.00
CA GLY A 126 34.20 -5.71 0.52
C GLY A 126 35.54 -4.95 0.59
N ILE A 127 36.65 -5.66 0.37
CA ILE A 127 38.00 -5.09 0.36
C ILE A 127 38.21 -4.27 -0.94
N ASP A 128 39.05 -3.23 -0.91
CA ASP A 128 39.44 -2.41 -2.05
C ASP A 128 38.30 -1.62 -2.75
N ILE A 129 37.40 -1.03 -2.00
CA ILE A 129 36.32 -0.18 -2.52
C ILE A 129 36.75 1.28 -2.53
N ASP A 130 36.67 1.92 -3.69
CA ASP A 130 37.01 3.34 -3.84
C ASP A 130 35.97 4.28 -3.19
N GLU A 131 36.31 5.55 -3.00
CA GLU A 131 35.41 6.50 -2.32
C GLU A 131 34.09 6.77 -3.07
N LYS A 132 34.08 6.63 -4.41
CA LYS A 132 32.87 6.77 -5.23
C LYS A 132 31.94 5.59 -5.04
N GLU A 133 32.48 4.39 -4.95
CA GLU A 133 31.71 3.18 -4.67
C GLU A 133 31.17 3.21 -3.24
N ARG A 134 31.96 3.67 -2.26
CA ARG A 134 31.50 3.90 -0.88
C ARG A 134 30.30 4.86 -0.85
N ALA A 135 30.39 6.01 -1.50
CA ALA A 135 29.30 6.96 -1.59
C ALA A 135 28.04 6.36 -2.26
N LYS A 136 28.25 5.58 -3.32
CA LYS A 136 27.16 4.88 -4.02
C LYS A 136 26.47 3.85 -3.12
N ILE A 137 27.23 3.04 -2.37
CA ILE A 137 26.69 2.05 -1.43
C ILE A 137 25.88 2.75 -0.35
N SER A 138 26.41 3.84 0.23
CA SER A 138 25.68 4.63 1.23
C SER A 138 24.34 5.12 0.69
N SER A 139 24.32 5.73 -0.48
CA SER A 139 23.11 6.22 -1.14
C SER A 139 22.13 5.09 -1.46
N GLN A 140 22.62 3.93 -1.94
CA GLN A 140 21.78 2.76 -2.22
C GLN A 140 21.14 2.22 -0.94
N ALA A 141 21.89 2.13 0.16
CA ALA A 141 21.38 1.65 1.44
C ALA A 141 20.35 2.62 2.03
N GLU A 142 20.59 3.92 1.93
CA GLU A 142 19.63 4.96 2.33
C GLU A 142 18.33 4.85 1.55
N ASN A 143 18.41 4.78 0.21
CA ASN A 143 17.24 4.63 -0.65
C ASN A 143 16.48 3.35 -0.33
N LEU A 144 17.18 2.22 -0.18
CA LEU A 144 16.59 0.93 0.13
C LEU A 144 15.86 0.95 1.49
N PHE A 145 16.43 1.63 2.49
CA PHE A 145 15.77 1.84 3.77
C PHE A 145 14.52 2.71 3.61
N GLN A 146 14.61 3.83 2.89
CA GLN A 146 13.49 4.76 2.70
C GLN A 146 12.33 4.15 1.91
N GLU A 147 12.64 3.32 0.90
CA GLU A 147 11.63 2.58 0.13
C GLU A 147 10.82 1.60 0.99
N ASN A 148 11.47 1.00 1.98
CA ASN A 148 10.91 -0.10 2.76
C ASN A 148 10.65 0.26 4.23
N ARG A 149 10.82 1.53 4.62
CA ARG A 149 10.64 1.95 6.01
C ARG A 149 9.20 1.79 6.50
N HIS A 150 9.06 1.57 7.79
CA HIS A 150 7.76 1.55 8.44
C HIS A 150 7.28 2.95 8.82
N LEU A 151 5.97 3.04 9.04
CA LEU A 151 5.34 4.24 9.58
C LEU A 151 6.01 4.65 10.91
N ALA A 152 6.20 5.94 11.07
CA ALA A 152 6.83 6.58 12.23
C ALA A 152 8.26 6.09 12.51
N GLN A 153 8.97 5.64 11.47
CA GLN A 153 10.41 5.36 11.50
C GLN A 153 11.14 6.29 10.54
N ASP A 154 12.40 6.60 10.86
CA ASP A 154 13.29 7.32 9.93
C ASP A 154 14.73 6.89 10.12
N LEU A 155 15.53 7.11 9.09
CA LEU A 155 16.96 6.85 9.11
C LEU A 155 17.68 8.07 9.74
N LYS A 156 18.54 7.81 10.71
CA LYS A 156 19.42 8.83 11.28
C LYS A 156 20.67 9.02 10.42
N GLU A 157 21.33 7.89 10.11
CA GLU A 157 22.55 7.88 9.32
C GLU A 157 22.88 6.49 8.78
N VAL A 158 23.64 6.46 7.69
CA VAL A 158 24.31 5.26 7.17
C VAL A 158 25.81 5.42 7.43
N VAL A 159 26.41 4.48 8.15
CA VAL A 159 27.83 4.48 8.49
C VAL A 159 28.51 3.33 7.76
N LEU A 160 29.41 3.66 6.86
CA LEU A 160 30.31 2.66 6.27
C LEU A 160 31.48 2.43 7.22
N LEU A 161 31.57 1.20 7.71
CA LEU A 161 32.58 0.84 8.70
C LEU A 161 34.00 0.91 8.11
N ASP A 162 34.94 1.39 8.90
CA ASP A 162 36.36 1.38 8.59
C ASP A 162 37.03 0.11 9.08
N GLU A 163 38.18 -0.24 8.48
CA GLU A 163 38.90 -1.47 8.78
C GLU A 163 39.81 -1.31 10.01
N ASP A 164 39.79 -2.31 10.90
CA ASP A 164 40.81 -2.55 11.91
C ASP A 164 41.63 -3.75 11.46
N ILE A 165 42.85 -3.50 11.04
CA ILE A 165 43.77 -4.54 10.50
C ILE A 165 44.31 -5.37 11.65
N ILE A 166 44.02 -6.67 11.65
CA ILE A 166 44.53 -7.64 12.59
C ILE A 166 45.60 -8.49 11.91
N SER A 167 46.79 -8.46 12.43
CA SER A 167 47.91 -9.24 11.91
C SER A 167 48.55 -10.08 13.02
N PHE A 168 49.27 -11.12 12.60
CA PHE A 168 49.79 -12.15 13.50
C PHE A 168 51.29 -12.32 13.26
N SER A 169 52.05 -12.52 14.33
CA SER A 169 53.42 -13.03 14.28
C SER A 169 53.65 -14.09 15.33
N GLY A 170 54.52 -15.06 15.05
CA GLY A 170 54.84 -16.11 16.00
C GLY A 170 55.37 -17.36 15.35
N ARG A 171 55.49 -18.42 16.17
CA ARG A 171 56.08 -19.70 15.73
C ARG A 171 55.05 -20.81 15.91
N ILE A 172 54.80 -21.52 14.81
CA ILE A 172 53.87 -22.62 14.73
C ILE A 172 54.56 -23.89 14.31
N ASN A 173 54.45 -24.93 15.08
CA ASN A 173 54.96 -26.26 14.73
C ASN A 173 53.93 -27.00 13.90
N ILE A 174 54.38 -27.48 12.70
CA ILE A 174 53.54 -28.25 11.77
C ILE A 174 54.06 -29.70 11.66
N SER A 175 53.14 -30.59 11.30
CA SER A 175 53.49 -32.01 11.12
C SER A 175 54.44 -32.20 9.94
N SER A 176 55.28 -33.22 9.99
CA SER A 176 56.30 -33.50 8.98
C SER A 176 55.75 -33.72 7.58
N ASP A 177 54.50 -34.20 7.49
CA ASP A 177 53.75 -34.46 6.24
C ASP A 177 52.93 -33.24 5.76
N ALA A 178 52.77 -32.22 6.56
CA ALA A 178 52.00 -31.03 6.19
C ALA A 178 52.72 -30.16 5.15
N ILE A 179 51.98 -29.54 4.23
CA ILE A 179 52.46 -28.52 3.30
C ILE A 179 52.21 -27.16 3.90
N GLY A 180 53.27 -26.41 4.19
CA GLY A 180 53.17 -25.13 4.92
C GLY A 180 52.29 -24.11 4.27
N GLU A 181 52.30 -24.00 2.94
CA GLU A 181 51.44 -23.10 2.15
C GLU A 181 49.94 -23.41 2.36
N THR A 182 49.62 -24.72 2.39
CA THR A 182 48.24 -25.17 2.61
C THR A 182 47.81 -24.89 4.05
N VAL A 183 48.70 -25.08 5.01
CA VAL A 183 48.43 -24.79 6.42
C VAL A 183 48.20 -23.28 6.60
N LEU A 184 49.06 -22.43 6.01
CA LEU A 184 48.96 -20.98 6.08
C LEU A 184 47.64 -20.47 5.46
N ALA A 185 47.27 -20.95 4.28
CA ALA A 185 46.03 -20.56 3.59
C ALA A 185 44.80 -20.97 4.41
N ASN A 186 44.75 -22.21 4.93
CA ASN A 186 43.66 -22.67 5.75
C ASN A 186 43.59 -21.96 7.11
N LEU A 187 44.72 -21.58 7.70
CA LEU A 187 44.80 -20.83 8.94
C LEU A 187 44.17 -19.45 8.79
N TYR A 188 44.58 -18.69 7.78
CA TYR A 188 43.99 -17.36 7.54
C TYR A 188 42.52 -17.44 7.16
N SER A 189 42.13 -18.42 6.36
CA SER A 189 40.69 -18.64 6.05
C SER A 189 39.89 -18.99 7.28
N ALA A 190 40.39 -19.83 8.20
CA ALA A 190 39.71 -20.20 9.42
C ALA A 190 39.58 -19.02 10.39
N ILE A 191 40.60 -18.17 10.51
CA ILE A 191 40.53 -16.95 11.31
C ILE A 191 39.61 -15.94 10.70
N ASP A 192 39.67 -15.69 9.38
CA ASP A 192 38.76 -14.76 8.70
C ASP A 192 37.31 -15.21 8.85
N ASN A 193 37.01 -16.47 8.70
CA ASN A 193 35.68 -17.02 8.92
C ASN A 193 35.16 -16.87 10.37
N TYR A 194 36.08 -16.80 11.35
CA TYR A 194 35.70 -16.49 12.73
C TYR A 194 35.44 -15.00 12.95
N ILE A 195 36.32 -14.15 12.42
CA ILE A 195 36.29 -12.71 12.60
C ILE A 195 35.21 -12.05 11.73
N ASN A 196 35.11 -12.48 10.49
CA ASN A 196 34.19 -12.00 9.48
C ASN A 196 33.44 -13.15 8.83
N PRO A 197 32.54 -13.83 9.53
CA PRO A 197 31.78 -14.94 8.95
C PRO A 197 31.03 -14.45 7.72
N GLU A 198 31.23 -15.15 6.62
CA GLU A 198 30.55 -14.86 5.38
C GLU A 198 29.08 -15.21 5.48
N VAL A 199 28.20 -14.32 4.98
CA VAL A 199 26.75 -14.55 4.91
C VAL A 199 26.46 -15.44 3.71
N ARG A 200 26.00 -16.68 3.97
CA ARG A 200 25.69 -17.65 2.92
C ARG A 200 24.30 -17.45 2.35
N PHE A 201 24.23 -17.63 1.04
CA PHE A 201 22.98 -17.59 0.30
C PHE A 201 22.57 -19.01 -0.10
N TYR A 202 21.34 -19.33 0.15
CA TYR A 202 20.76 -20.64 -0.15
C TYR A 202 19.75 -20.54 -1.29
N ASP A 203 19.70 -21.59 -2.10
CA ASP A 203 18.63 -21.72 -3.10
C ASP A 203 17.26 -21.88 -2.42
N PRO A 204 16.32 -20.92 -2.55
CA PRO A 204 15.00 -20.99 -1.94
C PRO A 204 14.24 -22.24 -2.37
N MET A 205 14.43 -22.66 -3.63
CA MET A 205 13.75 -23.79 -4.22
C MET A 205 14.33 -25.11 -3.74
N GLY A 206 15.65 -25.18 -3.69
CA GLY A 206 16.36 -26.31 -3.11
C GLY A 206 15.96 -26.54 -1.67
N LEU A 207 15.78 -25.47 -0.88
CA LEU A 207 15.33 -25.59 0.51
C LEU A 207 13.91 -26.15 0.62
N ILE A 208 12.99 -25.75 -0.24
CA ILE A 208 11.62 -26.28 -0.28
C ILE A 208 11.63 -27.76 -0.73
N ALA A 209 12.43 -28.09 -1.73
CA ALA A 209 12.61 -29.48 -2.17
C ALA A 209 13.19 -30.39 -1.05
N LEU A 210 14.02 -29.84 -0.18
CA LEU A 210 14.56 -30.49 1.02
C LEU A 210 13.57 -30.55 2.20
N GLY A 211 12.33 -30.04 2.02
CA GLY A 211 11.25 -30.13 3.00
C GLY A 211 11.10 -28.93 3.92
N LYS A 212 11.80 -27.81 3.69
CA LYS A 212 11.45 -26.54 4.35
C LYS A 212 10.10 -26.06 3.82
N ARG A 213 9.26 -25.55 4.73
CA ARG A 213 7.95 -25.03 4.35
C ARG A 213 8.11 -23.69 3.63
N PRO A 214 7.31 -23.42 2.57
CA PRO A 214 7.41 -22.16 1.82
C PRO A 214 7.32 -20.90 2.67
N GLU A 215 6.46 -20.89 3.71
CA GLU A 215 6.32 -19.75 4.62
C GLU A 215 7.59 -19.49 5.46
N GLN A 216 8.46 -20.46 5.64
CA GLN A 216 9.73 -20.27 6.34
C GLN A 216 10.83 -19.71 5.43
N VAL A 217 10.74 -20.00 4.13
CA VAL A 217 11.69 -19.52 3.14
C VAL A 217 11.34 -18.09 2.70
N PHE A 218 10.04 -17.77 2.65
CA PHE A 218 9.55 -16.44 2.27
C PHE A 218 9.14 -15.57 3.48
N ASP A 219 9.67 -15.86 4.67
CA ASP A 219 9.51 -15.04 5.85
C ASP A 219 10.40 -13.79 5.73
N GLY A 220 9.78 -12.62 5.56
CA GLY A 220 10.45 -11.34 5.34
C GLY A 220 10.51 -10.91 3.86
N PRO A 221 11.50 -10.08 3.48
CA PRO A 221 11.65 -9.58 2.13
C PRO A 221 11.88 -10.72 1.12
N ARG A 222 11.26 -10.60 -0.06
CA ARG A 222 11.46 -11.57 -1.13
C ARG A 222 12.94 -11.62 -1.55
N PRO A 223 13.62 -12.77 -1.41
CA PRO A 223 15.02 -12.91 -1.82
C PRO A 223 15.18 -12.69 -3.35
N GLU A 224 16.19 -11.97 -3.75
CA GLU A 224 16.51 -11.74 -5.17
C GLU A 224 17.65 -12.65 -5.66
N TYR A 225 18.68 -12.81 -4.83
CA TYR A 225 19.84 -13.63 -5.15
C TYR A 225 19.91 -14.92 -4.31
N GLY A 226 19.19 -14.97 -3.21
CA GLY A 226 19.11 -16.18 -2.39
C GLY A 226 18.54 -15.93 -1.01
N TYR A 227 18.11 -17.02 -0.40
CA TYR A 227 17.64 -17.00 0.98
C TYR A 227 18.82 -16.92 1.94
N ILE A 228 18.76 -15.96 2.86
CA ILE A 228 19.74 -15.82 3.95
C ILE A 228 19.08 -16.36 5.24
N ALA A 229 19.67 -17.40 5.82
CA ALA A 229 19.16 -17.94 7.07
C ALA A 229 19.41 -16.96 8.24
N PRO A 230 18.51 -16.86 9.25
CA PRO A 230 18.74 -16.01 10.41
C PRO A 230 20.04 -16.33 11.17
N ASP A 231 20.42 -17.59 11.20
CA ASP A 231 21.62 -18.08 11.89
C ASP A 231 22.94 -17.65 11.21
N GLU A 232 22.89 -17.23 9.94
CA GLU A 232 24.03 -16.66 9.23
C GLU A 232 24.27 -15.18 9.61
N LEU A 233 23.29 -14.52 10.20
CA LEU A 233 23.34 -13.10 10.53
C LEU A 233 23.88 -12.87 11.94
N ASN A 234 25.17 -13.03 12.11
CA ASN A 234 25.84 -12.82 13.39
C ASN A 234 25.75 -11.36 13.88
N PRO A 235 25.75 -11.09 15.19
CA PRO A 235 25.90 -9.74 15.72
C PRO A 235 27.26 -9.15 15.29
N LYS A 236 27.34 -7.81 15.27
CA LYS A 236 28.62 -7.12 14.99
C LYS A 236 29.65 -7.51 16.03
N MET A 237 30.83 -7.91 15.61
CA MET A 237 31.91 -8.24 16.52
C MET A 237 32.39 -6.98 17.23
N SER A 238 32.36 -7.00 18.53
CA SER A 238 32.84 -5.92 19.42
C SER A 238 34.16 -6.25 20.13
N ALA A 239 34.52 -7.53 20.20
CA ALA A 239 35.75 -8.00 20.83
C ALA A 239 36.19 -9.31 20.22
N ILE A 240 37.49 -9.49 20.08
CA ILE A 240 38.14 -10.72 19.62
C ILE A 240 38.99 -11.27 20.77
N TYR A 241 38.79 -12.55 21.12
CA TYR A 241 39.53 -13.23 22.15
C TYR A 241 40.72 -13.96 21.54
N ILE A 242 41.94 -13.64 22.02
CA ILE A 242 43.19 -14.24 21.50
C ILE A 242 43.23 -15.75 21.76
N GLU A 243 42.70 -16.22 22.89
CA GLU A 243 42.60 -17.67 23.19
C GLU A 243 41.72 -18.40 22.15
N THR A 244 40.62 -17.78 21.69
CA THR A 244 39.79 -18.38 20.62
C THR A 244 40.55 -18.47 19.30
N ILE A 245 41.39 -17.47 18.98
CA ILE A 245 42.25 -17.51 17.77
C ILE A 245 43.25 -18.67 17.91
N LYS A 246 43.91 -18.86 19.07
CA LYS A 246 44.82 -19.99 19.30
C LYS A 246 44.13 -21.34 19.11
N ASP A 247 42.90 -21.46 19.65
CA ASP A 247 42.11 -22.68 19.51
C ASP A 247 41.74 -22.97 18.05
N ILE A 248 41.46 -21.93 17.26
CA ILE A 248 41.20 -22.05 15.82
C ILE A 248 42.45 -22.52 15.12
N ILE A 249 43.60 -21.91 15.36
CA ILE A 249 44.89 -22.29 14.78
C ILE A 249 45.23 -23.74 15.04
N LEU A 250 45.04 -24.19 16.32
CA LEU A 250 45.32 -25.57 16.72
C LEU A 250 44.42 -26.61 16.03
N LYS A 251 43.24 -26.21 15.57
CA LYS A 251 42.28 -27.07 14.86
C LYS A 251 42.59 -27.18 13.35
N VAL A 252 43.45 -26.33 12.82
CA VAL A 252 43.86 -26.40 11.42
C VAL A 252 44.67 -27.69 11.17
N ARG A 253 44.24 -28.44 10.17
CA ARG A 253 44.90 -29.69 9.81
C ARG A 253 46.40 -29.46 9.46
N GLY A 254 47.29 -30.14 10.12
CA GLY A 254 48.72 -30.03 9.95
C GLY A 254 49.42 -29.17 11.00
N VAL A 255 48.72 -28.42 11.84
CA VAL A 255 49.28 -27.73 12.99
C VAL A 255 49.40 -28.72 14.16
N GLN A 256 50.57 -28.76 14.82
CA GLN A 256 50.83 -29.59 15.99
C GLN A 256 50.77 -28.77 17.28
N ASP A 257 51.43 -27.61 17.28
CA ASP A 257 51.54 -26.77 18.47
C ASP A 257 51.87 -25.32 18.08
N ILE A 258 51.55 -24.38 19.00
CA ILE A 258 51.88 -22.96 18.91
C ILE A 258 52.93 -22.63 19.96
N GLU A 259 54.18 -22.43 19.53
CA GLU A 259 55.27 -22.05 20.43
C GLU A 259 55.10 -20.61 20.95
N SER A 260 54.71 -19.70 20.03
CA SER A 260 54.43 -18.30 20.37
C SER A 260 53.44 -17.70 19.38
N LEU A 261 52.55 -16.80 19.84
CA LEU A 261 51.68 -16.03 19.04
C LEU A 261 51.58 -14.61 19.59
N THR A 262 51.80 -13.64 18.77
CA THR A 262 51.61 -12.20 19.06
C THR A 262 50.63 -11.63 18.09
N VAL A 263 49.68 -10.86 18.55
CA VAL A 263 48.63 -10.26 17.72
C VAL A 263 48.83 -8.74 17.69
N TYR A 264 48.64 -8.16 16.54
CA TYR A 264 48.72 -6.70 16.29
C TYR A 264 47.38 -6.19 15.82
N LYS A 265 47.00 -4.98 16.26
CA LYS A 265 45.87 -4.22 15.76
C LYS A 265 46.43 -2.93 15.14
N ASN A 266 46.18 -2.72 13.84
CA ASN A 266 46.72 -1.58 13.07
C ASN A 266 48.26 -1.39 13.27
N GLY A 267 49.03 -2.48 13.26
CA GLY A 267 50.47 -2.50 13.44
C GLY A 267 50.94 -2.32 14.90
N VAL A 268 50.05 -2.13 15.85
CA VAL A 268 50.37 -1.96 17.29
C VAL A 268 50.15 -3.30 18.02
N LYS A 269 51.17 -3.76 18.76
CA LYS A 269 51.08 -4.98 19.54
C LYS A 269 50.00 -4.88 20.60
N VAL A 270 49.10 -5.88 20.64
CA VAL A 270 48.05 -5.98 21.67
C VAL A 270 48.65 -6.46 22.99
N GLY A 271 48.44 -5.74 24.07
CA GLY A 271 49.00 -6.02 25.38
C GLY A 271 48.15 -6.90 26.30
N GLY A 272 47.01 -7.40 25.85
CA GLY A 272 46.06 -8.20 26.64
C GLY A 272 45.51 -9.38 25.85
N ASP A 273 44.55 -10.10 26.42
CA ASP A 273 43.93 -11.29 25.85
C ASP A 273 42.68 -10.96 25.01
N ILE A 274 42.27 -9.67 24.95
CA ILE A 274 41.08 -9.21 24.27
C ILE A 274 41.44 -8.04 23.36
N ILE A 275 40.96 -8.06 22.12
CA ILE A 275 41.07 -6.96 21.15
C ILE A 275 39.69 -6.30 21.06
N GLU A 276 39.58 -5.09 21.56
CA GLU A 276 38.35 -4.32 21.44
C GLU A 276 38.20 -3.71 20.03
N ILE A 277 37.01 -3.82 19.43
CA ILE A 277 36.65 -3.26 18.13
C ILE A 277 35.64 -2.15 18.34
N GLU A 278 35.98 -0.95 17.91
CA GLU A 278 35.11 0.23 18.00
C GLU A 278 33.81 0.07 17.19
N GLU A 279 32.76 0.80 17.58
CA GLU A 279 31.44 0.68 16.93
C GLU A 279 31.48 1.00 15.43
N GLY A 280 32.26 2.01 15.00
CA GLY A 280 32.41 2.44 13.62
C GLY A 280 33.44 1.64 12.81
N ARG A 281 33.99 0.56 13.34
CA ARG A 281 35.06 -0.22 12.71
C ARG A 281 34.74 -1.71 12.68
N TYR A 282 35.37 -2.44 11.78
CA TYR A 282 35.29 -3.90 11.71
C TYR A 282 36.70 -4.51 11.57
N PRO A 283 36.95 -5.70 12.13
CA PRO A 283 38.23 -6.33 12.04
C PRO A 283 38.43 -6.98 10.67
N VAL A 284 39.58 -6.82 10.08
CA VAL A 284 40.04 -7.49 8.86
C VAL A 284 41.32 -8.24 9.18
N VAL A 285 41.35 -9.49 8.82
CA VAL A 285 42.58 -10.27 8.90
C VAL A 285 43.47 -9.86 7.75
N TRP A 286 44.57 -9.16 8.06
CA TRP A 286 45.58 -8.92 7.05
C TRP A 286 46.32 -10.20 6.80
N SER A 287 46.18 -10.76 5.60
CA SER A 287 46.97 -11.90 5.19
C SER A 287 48.34 -11.39 4.76
N ASP A 288 49.34 -11.70 5.52
CA ASP A 288 50.76 -11.45 5.10
C ASP A 288 51.14 -12.20 3.81
N ILE A 289 50.17 -12.92 3.19
CA ILE A 289 50.41 -13.73 2.00
C ILE A 289 50.87 -12.88 0.82
N GLU A 290 50.35 -11.64 0.69
CA GLU A 290 50.77 -10.74 -0.41
C GLU A 290 52.14 -10.09 -0.18
N HIS A 291 52.52 -9.87 1.07
CA HIS A 291 53.73 -9.17 1.49
C HIS A 291 54.57 -10.01 2.43
N TYR A 292 54.48 -11.34 2.35
CA TYR A 292 55.10 -12.26 3.30
C TYR A 292 56.61 -12.05 3.44
N ASP A 293 57.28 -11.70 2.33
CA ASP A 293 58.74 -11.45 2.33
C ASP A 293 59.15 -10.06 2.85
N GLU A 294 58.19 -9.12 2.89
CA GLU A 294 58.43 -7.72 3.28
C GLU A 294 58.13 -7.48 4.77
N VAL A 295 57.43 -8.37 5.44
CA VAL A 295 56.96 -8.18 6.82
C VAL A 295 57.95 -8.75 7.81
N LEU A 296 58.53 -7.87 8.65
CA LEU A 296 59.45 -8.25 9.74
C LEU A 296 58.79 -9.11 10.84
N ASN A 297 57.50 -9.09 10.98
CA ASN A 297 56.71 -9.78 11.98
C ASN A 297 55.69 -10.69 11.30
N ARG A 298 56.06 -11.93 10.99
CA ARG A 298 55.24 -12.91 10.31
C ARG A 298 55.07 -14.20 11.07
N LEU A 299 54.13 -15.06 10.71
CA LEU A 299 54.04 -16.43 11.20
C LEU A 299 55.11 -17.29 10.60
N GLU A 300 55.99 -17.88 11.43
CA GLU A 300 57.02 -18.82 11.04
C GLU A 300 56.56 -20.25 11.33
N PHE A 301 56.77 -21.13 10.37
CA PHE A 301 56.42 -22.54 10.48
C PHE A 301 57.65 -23.41 10.65
N TYR A 302 57.58 -24.36 11.62
CA TYR A 302 58.66 -25.24 11.93
C TYR A 302 58.24 -26.70 11.76
N LYS A 303 59.11 -27.54 11.15
CA LYS A 303 59.01 -29.01 11.11
C LYS A 303 60.17 -29.57 11.93
N GLU A 304 59.84 -30.30 12.97
CA GLU A 304 60.88 -30.93 13.83
C GLU A 304 62.00 -29.96 14.20
N HIS A 305 61.64 -28.71 14.58
CA HIS A 305 62.55 -27.59 14.92
C HIS A 305 63.32 -26.96 13.75
N VAL A 306 63.05 -27.36 12.52
CA VAL A 306 63.62 -26.71 11.32
C VAL A 306 62.65 -25.74 10.71
N LEU A 307 63.11 -24.53 10.41
CA LEU A 307 62.32 -23.53 9.75
C LEU A 307 61.88 -24.02 8.35
N TYR A 308 60.56 -24.01 8.13
CA TYR A 308 59.97 -24.28 6.81
C TYR A 308 59.77 -22.97 6.06
N GLU A 309 60.43 -22.82 4.92
CA GLU A 309 60.27 -21.65 4.07
C GLU A 309 58.99 -21.78 3.24
N ILE A 310 58.07 -20.80 3.41
CA ILE A 310 56.80 -20.73 2.67
C ILE A 310 57.03 -20.09 1.31
N ASP A 311 56.46 -20.68 0.26
CA ASP A 311 56.33 -20.00 -1.05
C ASP A 311 55.09 -19.07 -1.03
N PRO A 312 55.26 -17.74 -1.02
CA PRO A 312 54.14 -16.79 -0.90
C PRO A 312 53.19 -16.89 -2.08
N VAL A 313 53.69 -17.15 -3.29
CA VAL A 313 52.87 -17.23 -4.51
C VAL A 313 51.89 -18.41 -4.44
N SER A 314 52.42 -19.58 -4.06
CA SER A 314 51.60 -20.78 -3.90
C SER A 314 50.58 -20.63 -2.77
N ALA A 315 50.98 -20.05 -1.63
CA ALA A 315 50.08 -19.78 -0.52
C ALA A 315 48.93 -18.83 -0.91
N LYS A 316 49.23 -17.76 -1.65
CA LYS A 316 48.22 -16.84 -2.17
C LYS A 316 47.23 -17.51 -3.12
N GLN A 317 47.76 -18.29 -4.11
CA GLN A 317 46.89 -19.00 -5.04
C GLN A 317 45.92 -19.97 -4.34
N LEU A 318 46.38 -20.64 -3.28
CA LEU A 318 45.55 -21.52 -2.48
C LEU A 318 44.48 -20.73 -1.69
N PHE A 319 44.87 -19.64 -1.06
CA PHE A 319 43.97 -18.77 -0.31
C PHE A 319 42.87 -18.17 -1.23
N ASP A 320 43.28 -17.60 -2.37
CA ASP A 320 42.35 -17.05 -3.36
C ASP A 320 41.41 -18.12 -3.91
N SER A 321 41.87 -19.36 -4.08
CA SER A 321 41.01 -20.47 -4.51
C SER A 321 39.97 -20.85 -3.47
N ILE A 322 40.31 -20.78 -2.19
CA ILE A 322 39.34 -21.02 -1.09
C ILE A 322 38.28 -19.93 -1.09
N ILE A 323 38.65 -18.66 -1.14
CA ILE A 323 37.73 -17.52 -1.18
C ILE A 323 36.88 -17.55 -2.45
N ALA A 324 37.47 -17.82 -3.63
CA ALA A 324 36.70 -17.86 -4.88
C ALA A 324 35.65 -18.98 -4.91
N THR A 325 35.91 -20.10 -4.22
CA THR A 325 34.95 -21.20 -4.15
C THR A 325 33.69 -20.78 -3.38
N ASP A 326 33.81 -19.91 -2.40
CA ASP A 326 32.71 -19.42 -1.60
C ASP A 326 31.95 -18.28 -2.32
N GLN A 327 32.62 -17.48 -3.18
CA GLN A 327 32.00 -16.36 -3.91
C GLN A 327 31.14 -16.75 -5.13
N ILE A 328 31.27 -17.96 -5.68
CA ILE A 328 30.59 -18.39 -6.93
C ILE A 328 29.05 -18.52 -6.76
N SER A 329 28.53 -18.58 -5.55
CA SER A 329 27.08 -18.73 -5.30
C SER A 329 26.24 -17.44 -5.53
N TYR A 330 26.87 -16.27 -5.71
CA TYR A 330 26.20 -14.96 -5.67
C TYR A 330 25.57 -14.44 -6.96
N LEU A 331 25.63 -15.14 -8.10
CA LEU A 331 25.50 -14.45 -9.39
C LEU A 331 24.21 -14.66 -10.18
N LYS A 332 23.22 -15.40 -9.70
CA LYS A 332 21.96 -15.58 -10.44
C LYS A 332 20.77 -15.03 -9.69
N LYS A 333 20.08 -14.04 -10.28
CA LYS A 333 18.70 -13.70 -9.85
C LYS A 333 17.80 -14.92 -9.94
N PHE A 334 17.05 -15.19 -8.90
CA PHE A 334 16.07 -16.26 -8.90
C PHE A 334 14.91 -15.95 -9.83
N LYS A 335 14.54 -16.94 -10.63
CA LYS A 335 13.29 -16.91 -11.41
C LYS A 335 12.24 -17.71 -10.66
N TYR A 336 11.32 -17.02 -10.03
CA TYR A 336 10.23 -17.66 -9.26
C TYR A 336 9.10 -18.20 -10.13
N GLU A 337 9.17 -18.03 -11.44
CA GLU A 337 8.15 -18.51 -12.40
C GLU A 337 8.13 -20.04 -12.57
N GLU A 338 9.16 -20.73 -12.11
CA GLU A 338 9.32 -22.19 -12.25
C GLU A 338 8.54 -23.03 -11.21
N PHE A 339 7.77 -22.39 -10.32
CA PHE A 339 6.98 -23.07 -9.27
C PHE A 339 5.78 -23.83 -9.78
N LEU A 340 5.55 -23.90 -11.06
CA LEU A 340 4.30 -24.36 -11.62
C LEU A 340 4.46 -25.74 -12.23
N GLN A 341 3.80 -26.72 -11.61
CA GLN A 341 3.65 -28.05 -12.20
C GLN A 341 2.68 -27.94 -13.37
N GLU A 342 3.08 -28.46 -14.52
CA GLU A 342 2.19 -28.63 -15.67
C GLU A 342 1.20 -29.75 -15.38
N SER A 343 -0.10 -29.46 -15.55
CA SER A 343 -1.09 -30.53 -15.57
C SER A 343 -1.21 -31.11 -16.96
N THR A 344 -1.36 -32.43 -17.05
CA THR A 344 -1.61 -33.17 -18.30
C THR A 344 -3.10 -33.41 -18.54
N PHE A 345 -3.97 -32.97 -17.62
CA PHE A 345 -5.40 -33.26 -17.67
C PHE A 345 -6.16 -32.38 -18.65
N ARG A 346 -7.14 -32.91 -19.35
CA ARG A 346 -8.02 -32.19 -20.28
C ARG A 346 -9.35 -31.90 -19.61
N GLU A 347 -9.87 -30.68 -19.77
CA GLU A 347 -11.21 -30.27 -19.29
C GLU A 347 -12.32 -31.25 -19.72
N GLU A 348 -12.23 -31.72 -20.95
CA GLU A 348 -13.18 -32.68 -21.51
C GLU A 348 -13.31 -33.94 -20.67
N GLN A 349 -12.21 -34.41 -20.05
CA GLN A 349 -12.21 -35.62 -19.22
C GLN A 349 -12.98 -35.40 -17.90
N ILE A 350 -13.08 -34.18 -17.43
CA ILE A 350 -13.86 -33.85 -16.24
C ILE A 350 -15.31 -33.59 -16.60
N LYS A 351 -15.58 -32.86 -17.69
CA LYS A 351 -16.88 -32.34 -18.09
C LYS A 351 -17.76 -33.40 -18.75
N THR A 352 -17.19 -34.31 -19.53
CA THR A 352 -17.99 -35.24 -20.36
C THR A 352 -18.85 -36.14 -19.49
N TYR A 353 -20.15 -35.99 -19.65
CA TYR A 353 -21.15 -36.89 -19.07
C TYR A 353 -21.39 -38.03 -20.03
N TYR A 354 -21.32 -39.26 -19.53
CA TYR A 354 -21.67 -40.49 -20.27
C TYR A 354 -23.03 -40.97 -19.78
N SER A 355 -23.99 -41.09 -20.71
CA SER A 355 -25.36 -41.43 -20.36
C SER A 355 -25.50 -42.92 -19.93
N ILE A 356 -26.13 -43.13 -18.79
CA ILE A 356 -26.50 -44.46 -18.30
C ILE A 356 -27.43 -45.19 -19.23
N GLN A 357 -28.14 -44.50 -20.13
CA GLN A 357 -28.99 -45.07 -21.13
C GLN A 357 -28.23 -45.94 -22.15
N GLN A 358 -26.92 -45.69 -22.32
CA GLN A 358 -26.05 -46.48 -23.20
C GLN A 358 -25.73 -47.86 -22.62
N GLU A 359 -25.77 -48.02 -21.31
CA GLU A 359 -25.44 -49.26 -20.59
C GLU A 359 -26.66 -50.13 -20.30
N LEU A 360 -27.86 -49.62 -20.55
CA LEU A 360 -29.07 -50.41 -20.37
C LEU A 360 -29.27 -51.43 -21.50
N PRO A 361 -29.87 -52.61 -21.25
CA PRO A 361 -30.11 -53.65 -22.25
C PRO A 361 -30.82 -53.06 -23.48
N GLU A 362 -30.40 -53.51 -24.68
CA GLU A 362 -30.92 -53.02 -25.98
C GLU A 362 -32.48 -53.24 -26.11
N ILE A 363 -33.04 -54.17 -25.37
CA ILE A 363 -34.49 -54.35 -25.33
C ILE A 363 -35.28 -53.15 -24.87
N TYR A 364 -34.66 -52.22 -24.08
CA TYR A 364 -35.29 -50.97 -23.66
C TYR A 364 -35.40 -49.95 -24.79
N GLY A 365 -34.57 -50.07 -25.83
CA GLY A 365 -34.53 -49.15 -26.97
C GLY A 365 -34.04 -47.75 -26.63
N LEU A 366 -33.15 -47.60 -25.65
CA LEU A 366 -32.66 -46.31 -25.14
C LEU A 366 -31.28 -45.90 -25.71
N GLY A 367 -30.42 -46.90 -25.96
CA GLY A 367 -29.03 -46.66 -26.40
C GLY A 367 -28.92 -46.37 -27.91
N LYS A 368 -27.67 -46.37 -28.41
CA LYS A 368 -27.34 -46.08 -29.82
C LYS A 368 -28.06 -46.91 -30.84
N LYS A 369 -28.39 -48.18 -30.50
CA LYS A 369 -29.26 -49.03 -31.32
C LYS A 369 -30.68 -48.71 -30.98
N SER A 370 -31.33 -47.90 -31.78
CA SER A 370 -32.76 -47.59 -31.64
C SER A 370 -33.62 -48.83 -31.85
N LEU A 371 -34.89 -48.74 -31.44
CA LEU A 371 -35.86 -49.80 -31.71
C LEU A 371 -35.96 -50.08 -33.20
N SER A 372 -36.27 -51.33 -33.57
CA SER A 372 -36.50 -51.68 -34.96
C SER A 372 -37.53 -50.74 -35.61
N ALA A 373 -37.33 -50.44 -36.89
CA ALA A 373 -38.25 -49.56 -37.64
C ALA A 373 -39.66 -50.20 -37.72
N SER A 374 -39.79 -51.53 -37.40
CA SER A 374 -41.05 -52.23 -37.31
C SER A 374 -41.66 -52.26 -35.88
N ALA A 375 -41.11 -51.51 -34.92
CA ALA A 375 -41.62 -51.46 -33.57
C ALA A 375 -43.02 -50.81 -33.52
N ASP A 376 -43.87 -51.34 -32.67
CA ASP A 376 -45.20 -50.79 -32.41
C ASP A 376 -45.11 -49.37 -31.81
N SER A 377 -46.06 -48.52 -32.20
CA SER A 377 -46.16 -47.13 -31.72
C SER A 377 -46.20 -47.03 -30.18
N LYS A 378 -46.86 -47.97 -29.53
CA LYS A 378 -46.91 -48.13 -28.07
C LYS A 378 -45.51 -48.36 -27.48
N ARG A 379 -44.76 -49.25 -28.15
CA ARG A 379 -43.37 -49.55 -27.71
C ARG A 379 -42.44 -48.35 -27.86
N ILE A 380 -42.57 -47.59 -28.96
CA ILE A 380 -41.83 -46.39 -29.21
C ILE A 380 -42.18 -45.36 -28.14
N ALA A 381 -43.46 -45.16 -27.80
CA ALA A 381 -43.90 -44.28 -26.75
C ALA A 381 -43.34 -44.67 -25.38
N GLN A 382 -43.36 -45.97 -25.04
CA GLN A 382 -42.81 -46.48 -23.79
C GLN A 382 -41.29 -46.22 -23.68
N SER A 383 -40.53 -46.40 -24.76
CA SER A 383 -39.10 -46.10 -24.81
C SER A 383 -38.84 -44.60 -24.58
N LYS A 384 -39.60 -43.75 -25.26
CA LYS A 384 -39.48 -42.29 -25.07
C LYS A 384 -39.84 -41.86 -23.64
N GLN A 385 -40.88 -42.46 -23.06
CA GLN A 385 -41.29 -42.17 -21.68
C GLN A 385 -40.17 -42.55 -20.66
N LEU A 386 -39.58 -43.74 -20.86
CA LEU A 386 -38.48 -44.18 -20.01
C LEU A 386 -37.23 -43.31 -20.21
N LYS A 387 -36.96 -42.90 -21.46
CA LYS A 387 -35.87 -41.97 -21.77
C LYS A 387 -36.04 -40.63 -21.03
N ALA A 388 -37.26 -40.07 -21.06
CA ALA A 388 -37.58 -38.83 -20.37
C ALA A 388 -37.46 -38.97 -18.83
N TYR A 389 -37.89 -40.09 -18.28
CA TYR A 389 -37.78 -40.39 -16.86
C TYR A 389 -36.30 -40.48 -16.42
N LEU A 390 -35.45 -41.15 -17.15
CA LEU A 390 -34.04 -41.26 -16.83
C LEU A 390 -33.33 -39.94 -17.02
N LEU A 391 -33.73 -39.13 -18.00
CA LEU A 391 -33.16 -37.80 -18.25
C LEU A 391 -33.19 -36.90 -17.00
N PHE A 392 -34.20 -37.01 -16.19
CA PHE A 392 -34.33 -36.25 -14.94
C PHE A 392 -33.11 -36.48 -14.01
N PHE A 393 -32.70 -37.74 -13.82
CA PHE A 393 -31.54 -38.05 -12.98
C PHE A 393 -30.23 -37.73 -13.70
N GLU A 394 -30.15 -37.99 -14.98
CA GLU A 394 -28.97 -37.76 -15.79
C GLU A 394 -28.65 -36.24 -15.90
N GLN A 395 -29.67 -35.39 -15.97
CA GLN A 395 -29.51 -33.96 -15.99
C GLN A 395 -28.87 -33.44 -14.70
N ILE A 396 -29.29 -33.98 -13.55
CA ILE A 396 -28.71 -33.62 -12.24
C ILE A 396 -27.21 -33.98 -12.23
N MET A 397 -26.87 -35.21 -12.65
CA MET A 397 -25.47 -35.66 -12.68
C MET A 397 -24.64 -34.89 -13.70
N ALA A 398 -25.19 -34.59 -14.88
CA ALA A 398 -24.57 -33.80 -15.89
C ALA A 398 -24.27 -32.37 -15.36
N ASN A 399 -25.20 -31.76 -14.62
CA ASN A 399 -24.99 -30.46 -13.99
C ASN A 399 -23.90 -30.51 -12.92
N TYR A 400 -23.79 -31.56 -12.11
CA TYR A 400 -22.69 -31.72 -11.16
C TYR A 400 -21.33 -31.78 -11.86
N LEU A 401 -21.23 -32.52 -12.99
CA LEU A 401 -20.00 -32.53 -13.78
C LEU A 401 -19.71 -31.18 -14.42
N ALA A 402 -20.73 -30.47 -14.89
CA ALA A 402 -20.57 -29.11 -15.40
C ALA A 402 -20.07 -28.16 -14.30
N GLN A 403 -20.59 -28.29 -13.10
CA GLN A 403 -20.14 -27.50 -11.94
C GLN A 403 -18.68 -27.82 -11.61
N LEU A 404 -18.29 -29.08 -11.58
CA LEU A 404 -16.92 -29.52 -11.32
C LEU A 404 -15.94 -28.99 -12.39
N ALA A 405 -16.29 -29.11 -13.66
CA ALA A 405 -15.48 -28.62 -14.77
C ALA A 405 -15.34 -27.10 -14.82
N ASN A 406 -16.29 -26.36 -14.23
CA ASN A 406 -16.25 -24.91 -14.12
C ASN A 406 -15.82 -24.41 -12.74
N ALA A 407 -15.23 -25.29 -11.90
CA ALA A 407 -14.72 -24.89 -10.58
C ALA A 407 -13.74 -23.71 -10.66
N ARG A 408 -12.91 -23.67 -11.71
CA ARG A 408 -12.02 -22.55 -12.00
C ARG A 408 -12.78 -21.22 -12.09
N ARG A 409 -13.86 -21.15 -12.85
CA ARG A 409 -14.67 -19.91 -13.00
C ARG A 409 -15.33 -19.50 -11.68
N LEU A 410 -15.76 -20.48 -10.89
CA LEU A 410 -16.35 -20.22 -9.57
C LEU A 410 -15.36 -19.53 -8.63
N PHE A 411 -14.10 -19.99 -8.60
CA PHE A 411 -13.04 -19.43 -7.76
C PHE A 411 -12.33 -18.24 -8.38
N SER A 412 -12.58 -17.91 -9.64
CA SER A 412 -11.97 -16.78 -10.33
C SER A 412 -12.29 -15.46 -9.62
N ILE A 413 -11.30 -14.57 -9.55
CA ILE A 413 -11.45 -13.18 -9.09
C ILE A 413 -11.58 -12.20 -10.27
N GLU A 414 -12.00 -12.69 -11.45
CA GLU A 414 -12.31 -11.84 -12.59
C GLU A 414 -13.71 -11.22 -12.45
N GLU A 415 -13.88 -10.07 -13.09
CA GLU A 415 -15.12 -9.29 -13.04
C GLU A 415 -16.19 -9.81 -14.04
N ASP A 416 -15.77 -10.57 -15.04
CA ASP A 416 -16.61 -11.11 -16.10
C ASP A 416 -17.42 -12.36 -15.73
N VAL A 417 -17.26 -12.83 -14.48
CA VAL A 417 -18.05 -13.97 -13.97
C VAL A 417 -19.49 -13.53 -13.78
N ASN A 418 -20.39 -14.08 -14.62
CA ASN A 418 -21.80 -13.73 -14.68
C ASN A 418 -22.74 -14.87 -14.19
N GLN A 419 -22.19 -16.02 -13.81
CA GLN A 419 -22.94 -17.17 -13.28
C GLN A 419 -22.08 -17.95 -12.29
N THR A 420 -22.72 -18.58 -11.30
CA THR A 420 -22.07 -19.47 -10.32
C THR A 420 -22.62 -20.87 -10.34
N TYR A 421 -23.71 -21.11 -11.07
CA TYR A 421 -24.27 -22.42 -11.34
C TYR A 421 -24.11 -22.74 -12.82
N PHE A 422 -23.52 -23.88 -13.11
CA PHE A 422 -23.20 -24.33 -14.48
C PHE A 422 -23.98 -25.57 -14.82
N SER A 423 -24.58 -25.61 -15.99
CA SER A 423 -25.35 -26.72 -16.54
C SER A 423 -24.78 -27.20 -17.87
N GLN A 424 -25.04 -28.43 -18.21
CA GLN A 424 -24.75 -28.96 -19.54
C GLN A 424 -25.88 -29.90 -19.95
N VAL A 425 -26.05 -30.03 -21.26
CA VAL A 425 -26.98 -30.99 -21.84
C VAL A 425 -26.29 -32.35 -21.97
N PRO A 426 -26.91 -33.48 -21.56
CA PRO A 426 -26.39 -34.83 -21.83
C PRO A 426 -26.43 -35.13 -23.32
N ASN A 427 -25.41 -34.78 -24.06
CA ASN A 427 -25.42 -34.82 -25.53
C ASN A 427 -25.35 -36.20 -26.17
N ASP A 428 -24.95 -37.22 -25.42
CA ASP A 428 -24.79 -38.58 -25.89
C ASP A 428 -26.10 -39.42 -25.83
N ILE A 429 -27.20 -38.79 -25.37
CA ILE A 429 -28.52 -39.42 -25.39
C ILE A 429 -29.08 -39.40 -26.83
N PRO A 430 -29.31 -40.53 -27.47
CA PRO A 430 -29.84 -40.59 -28.84
C PRO A 430 -31.25 -40.01 -28.91
N GLU A 431 -31.54 -39.22 -29.94
CA GLU A 431 -32.85 -38.60 -30.18
C GLU A 431 -33.41 -37.80 -29.01
N LEU A 432 -32.53 -37.16 -28.22
CA LEU A 432 -32.89 -36.35 -27.07
C LEU A 432 -33.91 -35.26 -27.43
N GLU A 433 -33.76 -34.63 -28.60
CA GLU A 433 -34.62 -33.57 -29.10
C GLU A 433 -36.08 -33.98 -29.24
N HIS A 434 -36.34 -35.28 -29.44
CA HIS A 434 -37.69 -35.81 -29.51
C HIS A 434 -38.38 -35.99 -28.14
N VAL A 435 -37.65 -35.80 -27.07
CA VAL A 435 -38.11 -35.96 -25.69
C VAL A 435 -38.23 -34.62 -24.98
N LEU A 436 -37.48 -33.60 -25.46
CA LEU A 436 -37.53 -32.25 -24.92
C LEU A 436 -38.80 -31.51 -25.36
N ILE A 437 -39.29 -30.59 -24.49
CA ILE A 437 -40.36 -29.65 -24.83
C ILE A 437 -39.76 -28.42 -25.51
N ALA A 438 -38.55 -28.06 -25.17
CA ALA A 438 -37.81 -26.95 -25.75
C ALA A 438 -37.57 -27.16 -27.27
N GLU A 439 -37.58 -26.12 -28.05
CA GLU A 439 -37.43 -26.17 -29.51
C GLU A 439 -36.02 -26.67 -29.94
N SER A 440 -35.03 -26.40 -29.12
CA SER A 440 -33.63 -26.81 -29.33
C SER A 440 -32.93 -27.22 -28.03
N LYS A 441 -31.79 -27.90 -28.15
CA LYS A 441 -30.90 -28.19 -27.01
C LYS A 441 -30.37 -26.91 -26.35
N ALA A 442 -30.21 -25.86 -27.12
CA ALA A 442 -29.75 -24.56 -26.59
C ALA A 442 -30.85 -23.90 -25.73
N ASP A 443 -32.10 -23.92 -26.20
CA ASP A 443 -33.22 -23.40 -25.42
C ASP A 443 -33.42 -24.21 -24.14
N TYR A 444 -33.32 -25.54 -24.22
CA TYR A 444 -33.34 -26.40 -23.06
C TYR A 444 -32.24 -26.04 -22.03
N LEU A 445 -31.01 -25.81 -22.50
CA LEU A 445 -29.91 -25.39 -21.64
C LEU A 445 -30.21 -24.07 -20.95
N ASN A 446 -30.72 -23.07 -21.71
CA ASN A 446 -31.10 -21.76 -21.15
C ASN A 446 -32.17 -21.90 -20.08
N GLU A 447 -33.21 -22.68 -20.33
CA GLU A 447 -34.29 -22.93 -19.34
C GLU A 447 -33.76 -23.59 -18.05
N ILE A 448 -32.83 -24.54 -18.17
CA ILE A 448 -32.20 -25.17 -17.00
C ILE A 448 -31.32 -24.17 -16.24
N GLN A 449 -30.61 -23.32 -16.96
CA GLN A 449 -29.78 -22.27 -16.32
C GLN A 449 -30.64 -21.26 -15.57
N ASP A 450 -31.76 -20.81 -16.18
CA ASP A 450 -32.68 -19.86 -15.53
C ASP A 450 -33.37 -20.45 -14.30
N ILE A 451 -33.71 -21.76 -14.33
CA ILE A 451 -34.23 -22.46 -13.15
C ILE A 451 -33.14 -22.61 -12.07
N GLY A 452 -31.92 -22.83 -12.48
CA GLY A 452 -30.80 -23.10 -11.55
C GLY A 452 -30.28 -21.86 -10.82
N GLU A 453 -30.32 -20.68 -11.47
CA GLU A 453 -29.77 -19.46 -10.93
C GLU A 453 -30.42 -18.19 -11.50
N ASP A 454 -31.23 -17.53 -10.70
CA ASP A 454 -31.70 -16.18 -10.97
C ASP A 454 -30.66 -15.12 -10.56
N PRO A 455 -30.79 -13.85 -11.01
CA PRO A 455 -29.83 -12.80 -10.70
C PRO A 455 -29.57 -12.54 -9.21
N PHE A 456 -30.55 -12.74 -8.35
CA PHE A 456 -30.39 -12.57 -6.90
C PHE A 456 -29.59 -13.72 -6.30
N THR A 457 -29.90 -14.94 -6.72
CA THR A 457 -29.16 -16.15 -6.34
C THR A 457 -27.72 -16.07 -6.78
N PHE A 458 -27.45 -15.59 -8.00
CA PHE A 458 -26.09 -15.32 -8.49
C PHE A 458 -25.35 -14.36 -7.56
N ILE A 459 -25.93 -13.21 -7.28
CA ILE A 459 -25.31 -12.18 -6.42
C ILE A 459 -24.99 -12.74 -5.04
N ASP A 460 -25.95 -13.44 -4.40
CA ASP A 460 -25.75 -14.02 -3.07
C ASP A 460 -24.63 -15.07 -3.09
N ARG A 461 -24.67 -16.00 -4.05
CA ARG A 461 -23.67 -17.07 -4.16
C ARG A 461 -22.29 -16.50 -4.47
N ARG A 462 -22.20 -15.52 -5.39
CA ARG A 462 -20.93 -14.86 -5.74
C ARG A 462 -20.33 -14.14 -4.54
N ASN A 463 -21.14 -13.39 -3.77
CA ASN A 463 -20.71 -12.74 -2.53
C ASN A 463 -20.17 -13.75 -1.52
N ARG A 464 -20.86 -14.88 -1.30
CA ARG A 464 -20.42 -15.92 -0.36
C ARG A 464 -19.10 -16.58 -0.79
N VAL A 465 -18.90 -16.82 -2.09
CA VAL A 465 -17.62 -17.35 -2.60
C VAL A 465 -16.49 -16.35 -2.35
N LEU A 466 -16.68 -15.08 -2.68
CA LEU A 466 -15.67 -14.05 -2.45
C LEU A 466 -15.36 -13.87 -0.95
N ASP A 467 -16.39 -13.91 -0.08
CA ASP A 467 -16.20 -13.86 1.37
C ASP A 467 -15.41 -15.09 1.88
N HIS A 468 -15.65 -16.27 1.30
CA HIS A 468 -14.86 -17.46 1.60
C HIS A 468 -13.39 -17.30 1.17
N LEU A 469 -13.13 -16.72 -0.01
CA LEU A 469 -11.75 -16.45 -0.46
C LEU A 469 -11.05 -15.42 0.46
N LEU A 470 -11.74 -14.37 0.89
CA LEU A 470 -11.21 -13.40 1.86
C LEU A 470 -10.95 -14.05 3.23
N ALA A 471 -11.87 -14.89 3.70
CA ALA A 471 -11.74 -15.58 4.99
C ALA A 471 -10.51 -16.49 5.07
N ARG A 472 -9.99 -16.99 3.95
CA ARG A 472 -8.73 -17.74 3.89
C ARG A 472 -7.52 -16.92 4.35
N PHE A 473 -7.62 -15.60 4.20
CA PHE A 473 -6.61 -14.65 4.66
C PHE A 473 -6.99 -14.00 6.00
N SER A 474 -8.00 -14.53 6.69
CA SER A 474 -8.57 -13.93 7.90
C SER A 474 -9.11 -12.52 7.68
N GLU A 475 -9.56 -12.22 6.46
CA GLU A 475 -10.08 -10.93 6.05
C GLU A 475 -11.61 -10.94 6.04
N ARG A 476 -12.17 -9.77 6.39
CA ARG A 476 -13.61 -9.51 6.32
C ARG A 476 -13.86 -8.17 5.64
N PHE A 477 -14.68 -8.18 4.60
CA PHE A 477 -15.10 -6.96 3.92
C PHE A 477 -16.37 -6.39 4.57
N PRO A 478 -16.44 -5.08 4.92
CA PRO A 478 -17.54 -4.49 5.67
C PRO A 478 -18.78 -4.18 4.81
N SER A 479 -19.21 -5.12 3.96
CA SER A 479 -20.28 -4.95 2.98
C SER A 479 -21.57 -4.39 3.57
N GLU A 480 -22.01 -4.88 4.74
CA GLU A 480 -23.30 -4.50 5.33
C GLU A 480 -23.36 -3.02 5.72
N ILE A 481 -22.24 -2.47 6.19
CA ILE A 481 -22.18 -1.05 6.56
C ILE A 481 -22.14 -0.21 5.28
N LEU A 482 -21.31 -0.58 4.30
CA LEU A 482 -21.19 0.16 3.05
C LEU A 482 -22.51 0.22 2.28
N LYS A 483 -23.21 -0.90 2.13
CA LYS A 483 -24.54 -0.98 1.48
C LYS A 483 -25.57 -0.03 2.10
N ARG A 484 -25.57 0.12 3.43
CA ARG A 484 -26.53 1.00 4.12
C ARG A 484 -26.39 2.46 3.69
N TYR A 485 -25.18 2.91 3.34
CA TYR A 485 -24.96 4.28 2.88
C TYR A 485 -25.43 4.49 1.45
N ASP A 486 -25.10 3.58 0.56
CA ASP A 486 -25.42 3.67 -0.86
C ASP A 486 -26.95 3.58 -1.08
N LEU A 487 -27.64 2.71 -0.38
CA LEU A 487 -29.09 2.56 -0.44
C LEU A 487 -29.88 3.73 0.20
N LYS A 488 -29.41 4.27 1.33
CA LYS A 488 -30.09 5.40 2.01
C LYS A 488 -30.08 6.69 1.20
N ASN A 489 -29.09 6.88 0.36
CA ASN A 489 -28.96 8.08 -0.45
C ASN A 489 -29.78 8.00 -1.75
N GLY A 490 -30.42 6.88 -2.07
CA GLY A 490 -31.26 6.70 -3.25
C GLY A 490 -30.50 6.75 -4.59
N LEU A 491 -29.16 6.59 -4.52
CA LEU A 491 -28.24 6.82 -5.60
C LEU A 491 -28.14 5.65 -6.58
N GLN A 492 -28.44 4.45 -6.08
CA GLN A 492 -28.31 3.20 -6.85
C GLN A 492 -29.45 2.24 -6.51
N SER A 493 -29.81 1.41 -7.48
CA SER A 493 -30.68 0.28 -7.18
C SER A 493 -29.96 -0.70 -6.24
N GLN A 494 -30.73 -1.50 -5.50
CA GLN A 494 -30.17 -2.55 -4.64
C GLN A 494 -29.22 -3.48 -5.43
N ARG A 495 -29.57 -3.76 -6.67
CA ARG A 495 -28.79 -4.61 -7.56
C ARG A 495 -27.42 -3.99 -7.89
N ASP A 496 -27.38 -2.70 -8.22
CA ASP A 496 -26.13 -2.02 -8.58
C ASP A 496 -25.20 -1.92 -7.37
N THR A 497 -25.76 -1.65 -6.19
CA THR A 497 -25.01 -1.66 -4.90
C THR A 497 -24.37 -3.03 -4.62
N GLU A 498 -25.10 -4.13 -4.85
CA GLU A 498 -24.57 -5.47 -4.67
C GLU A 498 -23.45 -5.79 -5.67
N HIS A 499 -23.60 -5.39 -6.94
CA HIS A 499 -22.55 -5.54 -7.94
C HIS A 499 -21.29 -4.72 -7.58
N GLU A 500 -21.46 -3.52 -7.05
CA GLU A 500 -20.35 -2.71 -6.57
C GLU A 500 -19.61 -3.38 -5.40
N MET A 501 -20.33 -4.03 -4.47
CA MET A 501 -19.69 -4.80 -3.39
C MET A 501 -18.91 -6.00 -3.92
N ILE A 502 -19.43 -6.70 -4.93
CA ILE A 502 -18.69 -7.77 -5.61
C ILE A 502 -17.39 -7.23 -6.23
N ALA A 503 -17.47 -6.13 -6.97
CA ALA A 503 -16.29 -5.49 -7.58
C ALA A 503 -15.26 -5.02 -6.53
N ALA A 504 -15.73 -4.46 -5.40
CA ALA A 504 -14.86 -4.04 -4.30
C ALA A 504 -14.13 -5.23 -3.65
N LYS A 505 -14.82 -6.36 -3.42
CA LYS A 505 -14.19 -7.59 -2.90
C LYS A 505 -13.17 -8.16 -3.88
N ILE A 506 -13.45 -8.13 -5.17
CA ILE A 506 -12.52 -8.56 -6.23
C ILE A 506 -11.27 -7.67 -6.23
N ARG A 507 -11.42 -6.34 -6.14
CA ARG A 507 -10.28 -5.42 -6.03
C ARG A 507 -9.41 -5.73 -4.81
N LEU A 508 -10.02 -5.94 -3.64
CA LEU A 508 -9.29 -6.32 -2.44
C LEU A 508 -8.53 -7.63 -2.61
N LEU A 509 -9.15 -8.64 -3.22
CA LEU A 509 -8.50 -9.93 -3.48
C LEU A 509 -7.35 -9.81 -4.49
N LYS A 510 -7.52 -9.05 -5.58
CA LYS A 510 -6.46 -8.82 -6.58
C LYS A 510 -5.24 -8.10 -5.97
N ASP A 511 -5.49 -7.09 -5.15
CA ASP A 511 -4.42 -6.32 -4.50
C ASP A 511 -3.89 -6.97 -3.21
N TYR A 512 -4.44 -8.10 -2.81
CA TYR A 512 -4.15 -8.68 -1.50
C TYR A 512 -2.66 -8.98 -1.27
N PRO A 513 -1.87 -9.52 -2.22
CA PRO A 513 -0.44 -9.73 -2.01
C PRO A 513 0.29 -8.43 -1.64
N LYS A 514 -0.02 -7.32 -2.32
CA LYS A 514 0.57 -6.00 -2.04
C LYS A 514 0.09 -5.44 -0.70
N VAL A 515 -1.19 -5.58 -0.40
CA VAL A 515 -1.79 -5.13 0.87
C VAL A 515 -1.26 -5.93 2.05
N SER A 516 -1.05 -7.23 1.87
CA SER A 516 -0.52 -8.10 2.91
C SER A 516 0.97 -7.84 3.18
N SER A 517 1.77 -7.70 2.11
CA SER A 517 3.22 -7.48 2.25
C SER A 517 3.55 -6.12 2.88
N SER A 518 2.79 -5.07 2.60
CA SER A 518 3.11 -3.68 2.94
C SER A 518 2.30 -3.09 4.10
N ARG A 519 1.75 -3.90 5.00
CA ARG A 519 0.85 -3.42 6.08
C ARG A 519 1.41 -2.28 6.92
N GLY A 520 2.69 -2.34 7.26
CA GLY A 520 3.37 -1.35 8.10
C GLY A 520 4.13 -0.29 7.31
N SER A 521 4.16 -0.39 5.99
CA SER A 521 5.01 0.46 5.14
C SER A 521 4.55 1.93 5.18
N GLY A 522 5.51 2.83 5.33
CA GLY A 522 5.32 4.26 5.17
C GLY A 522 5.31 4.69 3.70
N PHE A 523 5.30 5.99 3.46
CA PHE A 523 5.56 6.54 2.12
C PHE A 523 7.04 6.43 1.77
N ASN A 524 7.36 6.24 0.50
CA ASN A 524 8.71 6.49 -0.01
C ASN A 524 8.86 7.98 -0.35
N TYR A 525 9.43 8.76 0.56
CA TYR A 525 9.63 10.21 0.36
C TYR A 525 10.81 10.57 -0.55
N ARG A 526 11.51 9.56 -1.10
CA ARG A 526 12.54 9.74 -2.14
C ARG A 526 11.98 9.67 -3.55
N GLU A 527 10.69 9.35 -3.68
CA GLU A 527 9.95 9.34 -4.93
C GLU A 527 8.78 10.32 -4.88
N VAL A 528 8.32 10.73 -6.06
CA VAL A 528 7.14 11.59 -6.16
C VAL A 528 5.95 10.88 -5.56
N SER A 529 5.32 11.52 -4.59
CA SER A 529 4.15 10.97 -3.89
C SER A 529 2.84 11.58 -4.39
N TRP A 530 2.84 12.86 -4.79
CA TRP A 530 1.64 13.58 -5.21
C TRP A 530 1.13 13.07 -6.57
N ASP A 531 -0.17 12.77 -6.66
CA ASP A 531 -0.87 12.15 -7.80
C ASP A 531 -0.34 10.75 -8.21
N THR A 532 0.35 10.08 -7.32
CA THR A 532 0.89 8.73 -7.55
C THR A 532 0.26 7.70 -6.60
N ASP A 533 0.55 6.43 -6.85
CA ASP A 533 0.17 5.32 -5.98
C ASP A 533 1.22 5.01 -4.89
N ASN A 534 2.20 5.92 -4.72
CA ASN A 534 3.12 5.91 -3.59
C ASN A 534 2.38 6.38 -2.33
N ILE A 535 1.69 5.46 -1.69
CA ILE A 535 0.90 5.65 -0.47
C ILE A 535 1.28 4.60 0.57
N SER A 536 1.10 4.94 1.85
CA SER A 536 1.38 3.99 2.93
C SER A 536 0.48 2.76 2.89
N GLY A 537 0.96 1.65 3.44
CA GLY A 537 0.21 0.39 3.48
C GLY A 537 -1.15 0.51 4.19
N ILE A 538 -1.20 1.25 5.30
CA ILE A 538 -2.46 1.50 6.02
C ILE A 538 -3.49 2.28 5.18
N ILE A 539 -3.04 3.30 4.46
CA ILE A 539 -3.91 4.09 3.58
C ILE A 539 -4.42 3.24 2.43
N ARG A 540 -3.53 2.48 1.75
CA ARG A 540 -3.93 1.54 0.69
C ARG A 540 -5.00 0.57 1.15
N ARG A 541 -4.79 -0.03 2.33
CA ARG A 541 -5.74 -0.97 2.90
C ARG A 541 -7.07 -0.31 3.26
N ALA A 542 -7.03 0.89 3.85
CA ALA A 542 -8.23 1.65 4.17
C ALA A 542 -9.04 2.02 2.91
N TYR A 543 -8.38 2.44 1.83
CA TYR A 543 -9.04 2.70 0.54
C TYR A 543 -9.81 1.48 0.03
N LEU A 544 -9.20 0.30 0.08
CA LEU A 544 -9.84 -0.95 -0.38
C LEU A 544 -11.00 -1.36 0.52
N LEU A 545 -10.83 -1.35 1.85
CA LEU A 545 -11.86 -1.77 2.80
C LEU A 545 -13.04 -0.79 2.86
N LEU A 546 -12.81 0.50 2.66
CA LEU A 546 -13.84 1.53 2.64
C LEU A 546 -14.43 1.77 1.24
N ASN A 547 -13.99 1.01 0.26
CA ASN A 547 -14.41 1.15 -1.14
C ASN A 547 -14.19 2.58 -1.68
N ILE A 548 -13.02 3.18 -1.40
CA ILE A 548 -12.61 4.47 -1.96
C ILE A 548 -11.92 4.22 -3.31
N VAL A 549 -12.46 4.81 -4.36
CA VAL A 549 -12.17 4.41 -5.76
C VAL A 549 -10.78 4.83 -6.24
N ASN A 550 -10.21 5.92 -5.72
CA ASN A 550 -8.94 6.46 -6.19
C ASN A 550 -7.84 6.37 -5.12
N PRO A 551 -7.05 5.29 -5.08
CA PRO A 551 -6.02 5.07 -4.05
C PRO A 551 -4.72 5.82 -4.34
N LYS A 552 -4.80 7.14 -4.60
CA LYS A 552 -3.66 8.02 -4.82
C LYS A 552 -3.56 9.09 -3.74
N LEU A 553 -2.36 9.53 -3.44
CA LEU A 553 -2.14 10.75 -2.68
C LEU A 553 -2.37 11.95 -3.61
N ARG A 554 -3.47 12.64 -3.48
CA ARG A 554 -3.90 13.73 -4.37
C ARG A 554 -4.63 14.82 -3.61
N SER A 555 -4.83 15.96 -4.23
CA SER A 555 -5.72 16.97 -3.67
C SER A 555 -7.16 16.45 -3.61
N LEU A 556 -7.77 16.58 -2.44
CA LEU A 556 -9.18 16.27 -2.20
C LEU A 556 -10.08 17.50 -2.43
N VAL A 557 -9.47 18.69 -2.44
CA VAL A 557 -10.15 19.97 -2.65
C VAL A 557 -10.13 20.40 -4.12
N GLN A 558 -9.05 20.11 -4.85
CA GLN A 558 -8.87 20.51 -6.25
C GLN A 558 -10.10 20.21 -7.13
N PRO A 559 -10.73 19.03 -7.05
CA PRO A 559 -11.91 18.74 -7.86
C PRO A 559 -13.06 19.75 -7.64
N ILE A 560 -13.23 20.29 -6.44
CA ILE A 560 -14.25 21.31 -6.14
C ILE A 560 -13.84 22.64 -6.75
N LEU A 561 -12.58 23.04 -6.64
CA LEU A 561 -12.08 24.32 -7.14
C LEU A 561 -12.07 24.39 -8.68
N GLU A 562 -11.80 23.29 -9.33
CA GLU A 562 -11.77 23.20 -10.80
C GLU A 562 -13.15 23.26 -11.44
N THR A 563 -14.20 22.96 -10.72
CA THR A 563 -15.56 23.02 -11.28
C THR A 563 -15.97 24.44 -11.67
N GLY A 564 -15.43 25.45 -11.00
CA GLY A 564 -15.81 26.85 -11.18
C GLY A 564 -17.25 27.18 -10.75
N ASP A 565 -18.01 26.17 -10.30
CA ASP A 565 -19.43 26.32 -9.93
C ASP A 565 -19.62 26.93 -8.54
N ILE A 566 -18.57 26.89 -7.70
CA ILE A 566 -18.63 27.39 -6.32
C ILE A 566 -17.79 28.66 -6.21
N GLU A 567 -18.46 29.80 -6.05
CA GLU A 567 -17.79 31.09 -5.86
C GLU A 567 -17.47 31.34 -4.39
N ARG A 568 -16.28 31.89 -4.11
CA ARG A 568 -15.89 32.31 -2.74
C ARG A 568 -16.68 33.51 -2.29
N VAL A 569 -17.32 33.41 -1.14
CA VAL A 569 -18.12 34.51 -0.56
C VAL A 569 -17.23 35.66 -0.07
N GLU A 570 -16.03 35.40 0.39
CA GLU A 570 -15.12 36.42 0.96
C GLU A 570 -14.73 37.49 -0.05
N THR A 571 -14.55 37.12 -1.30
CA THR A 571 -14.28 38.05 -2.40
C THR A 571 -15.56 38.71 -2.96
N SER A 572 -16.74 38.20 -2.59
CA SER A 572 -18.04 38.57 -3.15
C SER A 572 -19.05 39.10 -2.14
N ALA A 573 -18.66 39.39 -0.89
CA ALA A 573 -19.56 39.85 0.18
C ALA A 573 -20.46 41.06 -0.20
N GLY A 574 -20.14 41.81 -1.25
CA GLY A 574 -20.98 42.82 -1.84
C GLY A 574 -21.77 42.39 -3.09
N LEU A 575 -21.58 41.18 -3.62
CA LEU A 575 -22.18 40.74 -4.87
C LEU A 575 -23.48 39.98 -4.69
N TRP A 576 -23.73 39.40 -3.53
CA TRP A 576 -24.96 38.66 -3.22
C TRP A 576 -25.94 39.54 -2.46
N GLN A 577 -27.20 39.44 -2.80
CA GLN A 577 -28.29 40.20 -2.15
C GLN A 577 -29.50 39.33 -1.90
N GLU A 578 -30.26 39.68 -0.85
CA GLU A 578 -31.58 39.11 -0.65
C GLU A 578 -32.56 39.71 -1.64
N ALA A 579 -33.38 38.86 -2.26
CA ALA A 579 -34.44 39.28 -3.15
C ALA A 579 -35.72 38.47 -2.85
N ILE A 580 -36.85 38.95 -3.30
CA ILE A 580 -38.12 38.27 -3.24
C ILE A 580 -38.53 37.94 -4.69
N ILE A 581 -38.71 36.66 -4.96
CA ILE A 581 -39.28 36.18 -6.21
C ILE A 581 -40.77 35.93 -5.99
N GLU A 582 -41.61 36.69 -6.70
CA GLU A 582 -43.05 36.39 -6.80
C GLU A 582 -43.22 35.43 -7.96
N THR A 583 -43.79 34.26 -7.70
CA THR A 583 -44.08 33.26 -8.72
C THR A 583 -45.39 33.52 -9.42
N GLU A 584 -45.61 33.04 -10.66
CA GLU A 584 -46.88 33.09 -11.35
C GLU A 584 -48.05 32.49 -10.54
N GLU A 585 -47.73 31.56 -9.61
CA GLU A 585 -48.69 30.95 -8.70
C GLU A 585 -49.01 31.83 -7.47
N GLY A 586 -48.49 33.06 -7.41
CA GLY A 586 -48.73 34.01 -6.31
C GLY A 586 -47.98 33.74 -5.02
N GLN A 587 -46.94 32.91 -5.04
CA GLN A 587 -46.04 32.65 -3.90
C GLN A 587 -44.90 33.65 -3.88
N SER A 588 -44.64 34.26 -2.73
CA SER A 588 -43.43 35.10 -2.52
C SER A 588 -42.34 34.26 -1.85
N ILE A 589 -41.21 34.04 -2.55
CA ILE A 589 -40.06 33.27 -2.06
C ILE A 589 -38.92 34.23 -1.80
N GLN A 590 -38.43 34.30 -0.57
CA GLN A 590 -37.16 35.01 -0.27
C GLN A 590 -35.99 34.17 -0.74
N VAL A 591 -35.14 34.76 -1.58
CA VAL A 591 -34.00 34.07 -2.18
C VAL A 591 -32.71 34.88 -2.01
N LEU A 592 -31.57 34.22 -2.13
CA LEU A 592 -30.27 34.84 -2.34
C LEU A 592 -29.94 34.81 -3.84
N GLN A 593 -29.59 35.98 -4.38
CA GLN A 593 -29.17 36.13 -5.77
C GLN A 593 -27.98 37.09 -5.91
N LYS A 594 -27.20 36.93 -7.00
CA LYS A 594 -26.09 37.82 -7.31
C LYS A 594 -26.58 39.24 -7.69
N LYS A 595 -25.93 40.32 -7.24
CA LYS A 595 -26.21 41.70 -7.60
C LYS A 595 -25.91 41.96 -9.07
N GLY A 596 -26.80 42.55 -9.78
CA GLY A 596 -26.65 42.96 -11.18
C GLY A 596 -27.90 42.74 -12.01
N ARG A 597 -27.96 43.28 -13.27
CA ARG A 597 -29.03 42.98 -14.22
C ARG A 597 -29.07 41.46 -14.34
N LEU A 598 -30.27 40.91 -14.22
CA LEU A 598 -30.58 39.46 -14.34
C LEU A 598 -29.35 38.62 -14.65
N TYR A 599 -28.77 38.12 -13.57
CA TYR A 599 -27.62 37.22 -13.64
C TYR A 599 -28.09 36.00 -14.40
N ASN A 600 -27.55 35.79 -15.59
CA ASN A 600 -27.84 34.62 -16.42
C ASN A 600 -26.54 33.81 -16.50
N PRO A 601 -26.26 32.95 -15.51
CA PRO A 601 -25.07 32.12 -15.56
C PRO A 601 -25.22 31.11 -16.68
N LYS A 602 -24.17 30.95 -17.47
CA LYS A 602 -24.13 29.89 -18.50
C LYS A 602 -24.02 28.52 -17.90
N GLU A 603 -23.63 28.45 -16.63
CA GLU A 603 -23.42 27.25 -15.82
C GLU A 603 -24.06 27.42 -14.46
N LEU A 604 -24.35 26.31 -13.78
CA LEU A 604 -24.84 26.32 -12.39
C LEU A 604 -23.79 26.92 -11.48
N THR A 605 -24.20 27.90 -10.65
CA THR A 605 -23.26 28.58 -9.74
C THR A 605 -23.79 28.56 -8.31
N TYR A 606 -22.96 28.06 -7.39
CA TYR A 606 -23.15 28.05 -5.96
C TYR A 606 -22.17 29.05 -5.31
N TYR A 607 -22.42 29.54 -4.09
CA TYR A 607 -21.76 30.76 -3.64
C TYR A 607 -20.88 30.65 -2.39
N SER A 608 -20.43 29.51 -1.97
CA SER A 608 -19.60 29.48 -0.75
C SER A 608 -18.64 28.30 -0.69
N LEU A 609 -17.40 28.58 -0.23
CA LEU A 609 -16.50 27.56 0.30
C LEU A 609 -16.67 27.32 1.78
N HIS A 610 -17.64 27.96 2.44
CA HIS A 610 -17.88 27.75 3.87
C HIS A 610 -18.23 26.29 4.15
N ARG A 611 -17.67 25.72 5.20
CA ARG A 611 -17.80 24.30 5.54
C ARG A 611 -19.25 23.82 5.52
N ASP A 612 -20.12 24.52 6.25
CA ASP A 612 -21.52 24.08 6.42
C ASP A 612 -22.29 24.05 5.09
N TYR A 613 -21.96 24.96 4.16
CA TYR A 613 -22.59 25.02 2.88
C TYR A 613 -22.09 23.94 1.90
N ILE A 614 -20.80 23.69 1.90
CA ILE A 614 -20.22 22.61 1.11
C ILE A 614 -20.73 21.25 1.60
N GLU A 615 -20.76 21.04 2.92
CA GLU A 615 -21.33 19.82 3.51
C GLU A 615 -22.80 19.64 3.11
N ASP A 616 -23.59 20.72 3.08
CA ASP A 616 -24.99 20.71 2.63
C ASP A 616 -25.11 20.32 1.14
N LEU A 617 -24.30 20.91 0.26
CA LEU A 617 -24.26 20.57 -1.17
C LEU A 617 -23.92 19.10 -1.42
N PHE A 618 -22.95 18.55 -0.72
CA PHE A 618 -22.55 17.14 -0.84
C PHE A 618 -23.62 16.17 -0.31
N LEU A 619 -24.41 16.58 0.69
CA LEU A 619 -25.52 15.76 1.21
C LEU A 619 -26.76 15.80 0.33
N PHE A 620 -27.07 16.93 -0.27
CA PHE A 620 -28.37 17.19 -0.86
C PHE A 620 -28.32 17.58 -2.34
N GLY A 621 -27.18 18.09 -2.82
CA GLY A 621 -27.02 18.54 -4.22
C GLY A 621 -27.15 17.45 -5.27
N SER A 622 -27.00 16.18 -4.85
CA SER A 622 -27.18 15.00 -5.70
C SER A 622 -28.63 14.50 -5.79
N SER A 623 -29.62 15.22 -5.24
CA SER A 623 -31.03 14.81 -5.25
C SER A 623 -31.91 15.90 -5.85
N ASP A 624 -32.76 15.54 -6.80
CA ASP A 624 -33.68 16.42 -7.54
C ASP A 624 -34.66 17.16 -6.64
N LYS A 625 -35.06 16.57 -5.51
CA LYS A 625 -36.01 17.18 -4.57
C LYS A 625 -35.50 18.46 -3.90
N TYR A 626 -34.20 18.73 -3.96
CA TYR A 626 -33.61 19.96 -3.41
C TYR A 626 -33.40 21.03 -4.48
N TYR A 627 -33.89 20.81 -5.70
CA TYR A 627 -33.95 21.78 -6.76
C TYR A 627 -35.42 22.11 -7.08
N LYS A 628 -35.72 23.39 -7.17
CA LYS A 628 -37.04 23.84 -7.58
C LYS A 628 -36.90 24.78 -8.78
N ILE A 629 -37.62 24.48 -9.86
CA ILE A 629 -37.76 25.41 -10.99
C ILE A 629 -38.93 26.31 -10.67
N VAL A 630 -38.74 27.62 -10.73
CA VAL A 630 -39.74 28.63 -10.54
C VAL A 630 -39.81 29.57 -11.72
N LYS A 631 -41.00 30.03 -12.07
CA LYS A 631 -41.19 31.08 -13.11
C LYS A 631 -41.57 32.38 -12.36
N PRO A 632 -40.70 33.43 -12.41
CA PRO A 632 -41.00 34.70 -11.75
C PRO A 632 -42.13 35.44 -12.48
N ALA A 633 -43.06 36.07 -11.73
CA ALA A 633 -44.24 36.73 -12.28
C ALA A 633 -43.96 38.05 -13.04
N ASN A 634 -42.83 38.74 -12.73
CA ASN A 634 -42.52 40.08 -13.29
C ASN A 634 -41.35 40.04 -14.31
N THR A 635 -41.05 38.90 -14.89
CA THR A 635 -39.99 38.76 -15.93
C THR A 635 -40.62 38.58 -17.29
N PRO A 636 -39.91 38.91 -18.43
CA PRO A 636 -40.37 38.60 -19.77
C PRO A 636 -40.84 37.16 -19.90
N ASP A 637 -41.89 36.94 -20.73
CA ASP A 637 -42.41 35.60 -20.98
C ASP A 637 -41.26 34.62 -21.25
N ASP A 638 -41.30 33.48 -20.53
CA ASP A 638 -40.37 32.37 -20.61
C ASP A 638 -39.03 32.45 -19.86
N GLN A 639 -38.94 33.21 -18.75
CA GLN A 639 -37.76 33.11 -17.87
C GLN A 639 -38.01 32.16 -16.71
N TYR A 640 -37.12 31.16 -16.55
CA TYR A 640 -37.14 30.16 -15.44
C TYR A 640 -35.91 30.33 -14.57
N CYS A 641 -36.08 30.13 -13.27
CA CYS A 641 -34.98 30.12 -12.29
C CYS A 641 -34.90 28.75 -11.60
N ILE A 642 -33.67 28.21 -11.46
CA ILE A 642 -33.42 27.06 -10.59
C ILE A 642 -33.05 27.57 -9.21
N LEU A 643 -33.81 27.14 -8.21
CA LEU A 643 -33.53 27.39 -6.80
C LEU A 643 -32.96 26.13 -6.17
N TYR A 644 -31.82 26.24 -5.49
CA TYR A 644 -31.29 25.20 -4.60
C TYR A 644 -31.88 25.39 -3.19
N LEU A 645 -32.45 24.33 -2.63
CA LEU A 645 -33.21 24.33 -1.39
C LEU A 645 -32.45 23.56 -0.28
N GLY A 646 -31.17 23.83 -0.08
CA GLY A 646 -30.39 23.16 0.95
C GLY A 646 -31.00 23.30 2.37
N GLN A 647 -30.66 22.40 3.27
CA GLN A 647 -31.21 22.42 4.64
C GLN A 647 -30.45 23.38 5.56
N VAL A 648 -29.16 23.56 5.35
CA VAL A 648 -28.33 24.46 6.15
C VAL A 648 -28.47 25.90 5.67
N VAL A 649 -28.74 26.09 4.39
CA VAL A 649 -28.99 27.38 3.80
C VAL A 649 -30.41 27.85 4.17
N ARG A 650 -30.52 28.86 5.03
CA ARG A 650 -31.79 29.36 5.53
C ARG A 650 -32.68 29.95 4.43
N LYS A 651 -32.14 30.29 3.28
CA LYS A 651 -32.86 30.86 2.14
C LYS A 651 -32.47 30.14 0.86
N PRO A 652 -33.42 29.81 -0.03
CA PRO A 652 -33.14 29.24 -1.33
C PRO A 652 -32.13 30.11 -2.12
N VAL A 653 -31.25 29.49 -2.87
CA VAL A 653 -30.25 30.16 -3.69
C VAL A 653 -30.62 30.05 -5.15
N VAL A 654 -30.64 31.19 -5.87
CA VAL A 654 -30.78 31.17 -7.35
C VAL A 654 -29.45 30.71 -7.95
N VAL A 655 -29.41 29.49 -8.48
CA VAL A 655 -28.19 28.88 -9.02
C VAL A 655 -28.11 28.91 -10.54
N TYR A 656 -29.24 29.08 -11.22
CA TYR A 656 -29.31 29.15 -12.69
C TYR A 656 -30.56 29.88 -13.18
N GLN A 657 -30.48 30.51 -14.34
CA GLN A 657 -31.64 31.15 -15.03
C GLN A 657 -31.57 30.84 -16.51
N SER A 658 -32.70 30.49 -17.12
CA SER A 658 -32.83 30.21 -18.54
C SER A 658 -34.21 30.60 -19.06
N ASP A 659 -34.33 30.81 -20.35
CA ASP A 659 -35.58 30.98 -21.09
C ASP A 659 -36.24 29.66 -21.50
N SER A 660 -35.63 28.52 -21.12
CA SER A 660 -36.11 27.17 -21.46
C SER A 660 -36.28 26.29 -20.22
N LEU A 661 -37.50 25.79 -20.02
CA LEU A 661 -37.77 24.79 -18.97
C LEU A 661 -36.97 23.50 -19.18
N ALA A 662 -36.82 23.08 -20.45
CA ALA A 662 -36.06 21.86 -20.79
C ALA A 662 -34.56 22.01 -20.42
N ASP A 663 -33.99 23.18 -20.69
CA ASP A 663 -32.61 23.49 -20.29
C ASP A 663 -32.45 23.49 -18.78
N CYS A 664 -33.37 24.07 -18.02
CA CYS A 664 -33.35 23.98 -16.54
C CYS A 664 -33.39 22.53 -16.05
N GLN A 665 -34.20 21.68 -16.65
CA GLN A 665 -34.29 20.26 -16.30
C GLN A 665 -33.00 19.49 -16.59
N GLU A 666 -32.38 19.79 -17.75
CA GLU A 666 -31.09 19.20 -18.15
C GLU A 666 -29.97 19.64 -17.18
N LYS A 667 -29.95 20.92 -16.82
CA LYS A 667 -28.96 21.45 -15.85
C LYS A 667 -29.07 20.81 -14.47
N ILE A 668 -30.29 20.58 -13.98
CA ILE A 668 -30.48 19.85 -12.71
C ILE A 668 -29.92 18.43 -12.81
N ARG A 669 -30.19 17.70 -13.90
CA ARG A 669 -29.63 16.37 -14.10
C ARG A 669 -28.09 16.39 -14.11
N SER A 670 -27.52 17.31 -14.89
CA SER A 670 -26.08 17.50 -14.92
C SER A 670 -25.48 17.84 -13.56
N ALA A 671 -26.16 18.65 -12.74
CA ALA A 671 -25.72 18.95 -11.37
C ALA A 671 -25.74 17.73 -10.47
N ILE A 672 -26.78 16.92 -10.54
CA ILE A 672 -26.93 15.69 -9.77
C ILE A 672 -25.76 14.74 -10.09
N ASP A 673 -25.52 14.46 -11.38
CA ASP A 673 -24.43 13.59 -11.83
C ASP A 673 -23.06 14.14 -11.40
N LYS A 674 -22.88 15.45 -11.47
CA LYS A 674 -21.65 16.11 -11.06
C LYS A 674 -21.40 15.99 -9.55
N PHE A 675 -22.41 16.21 -8.72
CA PHE A 675 -22.26 16.05 -7.26
C PHE A 675 -22.05 14.59 -6.85
N HIS A 676 -22.63 13.65 -7.56
CA HIS A 676 -22.30 12.24 -7.39
C HIS A 676 -20.83 11.95 -7.66
N PHE A 677 -20.32 12.46 -8.78
CA PHE A 677 -18.91 12.30 -9.14
C PHE A 677 -17.99 12.97 -8.12
N LEU A 678 -18.28 14.23 -7.75
CA LEU A 678 -17.49 14.98 -6.77
C LEU A 678 -17.48 14.30 -5.41
N ASP A 679 -18.62 13.78 -4.95
CA ASP A 679 -18.74 13.08 -3.68
C ASP A 679 -17.76 11.91 -3.59
N ARG A 680 -17.65 11.13 -4.67
CA ARG A 680 -16.75 9.97 -4.73
C ARG A 680 -15.28 10.37 -4.92
N ILE A 681 -14.99 11.38 -5.74
CA ILE A 681 -13.61 11.77 -6.03
C ILE A 681 -12.97 12.58 -4.89
N CYS A 682 -13.75 13.26 -4.06
CA CYS A 682 -13.25 13.99 -2.88
C CYS A 682 -13.03 13.08 -1.66
N GLU A 683 -13.37 11.80 -1.73
CA GLU A 683 -13.05 10.85 -0.67
C GLU A 683 -11.57 10.51 -0.64
N GLY A 684 -10.97 10.51 0.53
CA GLY A 684 -9.55 10.15 0.69
C GLY A 684 -9.01 10.55 2.06
N PHE A 685 -7.69 10.34 2.22
CA PHE A 685 -6.98 10.61 3.47
C PHE A 685 -5.60 11.18 3.21
N HIS A 686 -5.17 12.12 4.07
CA HIS A 686 -3.78 12.52 4.15
C HIS A 686 -3.18 12.02 5.46
N LEU A 687 -2.06 11.30 5.38
CA LEU A 687 -1.34 10.78 6.54
C LEU A 687 -0.07 11.59 6.76
N VAL A 688 0.10 12.13 7.95
CA VAL A 688 1.29 12.86 8.37
C VAL A 688 1.99 12.08 9.49
N GLU A 689 3.23 11.74 9.26
CA GLU A 689 4.09 11.04 10.22
C GLU A 689 4.87 12.06 11.04
N HIS A 690 4.62 12.15 12.33
CA HIS A 690 5.18 13.18 13.19
C HIS A 690 6.71 13.16 13.28
N ILE A 691 7.32 11.96 13.28
CA ILE A 691 8.78 11.80 13.35
C ILE A 691 9.50 12.47 12.18
N LEU A 692 8.84 12.59 11.04
CA LEU A 692 9.42 13.20 9.85
C LEU A 692 9.40 14.73 9.90
N LEU A 693 8.59 15.29 10.78
CA LEU A 693 8.50 16.74 11.03
C LEU A 693 9.52 17.23 12.07
N ARG A 694 10.34 16.33 12.64
CA ARG A 694 11.36 16.72 13.61
C ARG A 694 12.38 17.66 12.98
N PRO A 695 12.92 18.60 13.75
CA PRO A 695 13.96 19.51 13.25
C PRO A 695 15.23 18.72 12.85
N LYS A 696 15.78 19.06 11.71
CA LYS A 696 16.98 18.43 11.14
C LYS A 696 18.20 19.36 11.16
N ASP A 697 17.99 20.67 10.99
CA ASP A 697 19.05 21.67 11.09
C ASP A 697 19.04 22.34 12.48
N LYS A 698 20.23 22.72 12.94
CA LYS A 698 20.43 23.42 14.18
C LYS A 698 20.66 24.95 13.99
N LYS A 699 20.66 25.42 12.74
CA LYS A 699 21.00 26.79 12.38
C LYS A 699 19.82 27.45 11.66
N LEU A 700 18.96 28.13 12.39
CA LEU A 700 18.00 29.05 11.79
C LEU A 700 18.42 30.49 12.03
N PHE A 701 18.03 31.34 11.10
CA PHE A 701 18.27 32.76 11.12
C PHE A 701 16.94 33.51 11.09
N ARG A 702 16.92 34.73 11.66
CA ARG A 702 15.76 35.62 11.60
C ARG A 702 16.18 36.98 11.13
N LEU A 703 15.35 37.58 10.29
CA LEU A 703 15.49 38.95 9.86
C LEU A 703 15.12 39.92 11.01
N ASN A 704 16.00 40.84 11.33
CA ASN A 704 15.78 41.95 12.21
C ASN A 704 15.97 43.22 11.41
N LEU A 705 14.93 43.99 11.20
CA LEU A 705 15.01 45.30 10.57
C LEU A 705 14.89 46.38 11.66
N PHE A 706 15.86 47.30 11.68
CA PHE A 706 15.99 48.30 12.72
C PHE A 706 15.18 49.57 12.43
N GLY A 707 14.61 50.19 13.45
CA GLY A 707 13.94 51.45 13.38
C GLY A 707 14.94 52.64 13.44
N LYS A 708 14.44 53.85 13.36
CA LYS A 708 15.25 55.12 13.46
C LYS A 708 15.96 55.27 14.78
N ASP A 709 15.50 54.59 15.82
CA ASP A 709 16.07 54.57 17.17
C ASP A 709 17.16 53.50 17.36
N GLY A 710 17.40 52.66 16.34
CA GLY A 710 18.34 51.56 16.41
C GLY A 710 17.80 50.28 17.08
N GLU A 711 16.51 50.27 17.51
CA GLU A 711 15.86 49.09 18.03
C GLU A 711 15.23 48.28 16.90
N VAL A 712 15.02 46.95 17.12
CA VAL A 712 14.39 46.08 16.13
C VAL A 712 12.93 46.46 15.96
N TYR A 713 12.57 46.91 14.77
CA TYR A 713 11.24 47.44 14.46
C TYR A 713 10.37 46.40 13.73
N ILE A 714 10.95 45.69 12.76
CA ILE A 714 10.27 44.60 12.02
C ILE A 714 11.08 43.33 12.18
N LEU A 715 10.37 42.25 12.46
CA LEU A 715 10.92 40.90 12.55
C LEU A 715 10.44 40.06 11.37
N GLY A 716 11.30 39.24 10.82
CA GLY A 716 10.84 38.14 9.95
C GLY A 716 9.80 37.28 10.68
N TYR A 717 8.71 36.96 10.02
CA TYR A 717 7.58 36.27 10.68
C TYR A 717 7.99 34.88 11.12
N HIS A 718 8.73 34.15 10.28
CA HIS A 718 9.30 32.86 10.58
C HIS A 718 10.83 32.91 10.52
N ALA A 719 11.48 32.10 11.33
CA ALA A 719 12.89 31.82 11.14
C ALA A 719 13.11 30.91 9.92
N GLY A 720 14.25 30.97 9.26
CA GLY A 720 14.59 30.19 8.07
C GLY A 720 16.12 30.17 7.85
N ASP A 721 16.55 29.57 6.73
CA ASP A 721 17.95 29.67 6.35
C ASP A 721 18.36 31.10 6.01
N PHE A 722 19.66 31.37 5.95
CA PHE A 722 20.21 32.70 5.71
C PHE A 722 19.72 33.33 4.40
N ASN A 723 19.65 32.52 3.31
CA ASN A 723 19.23 33.01 2.00
C ASN A 723 17.73 33.31 1.98
N THR A 724 16.92 32.47 2.62
CA THR A 724 15.48 32.72 2.79
C THR A 724 15.23 34.00 3.55
N GLN A 725 15.96 34.26 4.64
CA GLN A 725 15.83 35.54 5.40
C GLN A 725 16.29 36.76 4.60
N ARG A 726 17.24 36.60 3.71
CA ARG A 726 17.64 37.65 2.78
C ARG A 726 16.53 37.95 1.76
N ASN A 727 15.92 36.95 1.19
CA ASN A 727 14.77 37.14 0.29
C ASN A 727 13.59 37.81 1.02
N VAL A 728 13.32 37.39 2.27
CA VAL A 728 12.30 38.03 3.10
C VAL A 728 12.65 39.51 3.32
N ALA A 729 13.91 39.86 3.50
CA ALA A 729 14.34 41.29 3.63
C ALA A 729 14.01 42.06 2.34
N GLU A 730 14.33 41.52 1.17
CA GLU A 730 14.01 42.11 -0.12
C GLU A 730 12.48 42.28 -0.29
N ASP A 731 11.69 41.27 0.05
CA ASP A 731 10.23 41.31 0.01
C ASP A 731 9.65 42.36 0.98
N VAL A 732 10.19 42.48 2.19
CA VAL A 732 9.76 43.50 3.17
C VAL A 732 9.97 44.91 2.61
N PHE A 733 11.09 45.16 1.95
CA PHE A 733 11.35 46.48 1.34
C PHE A 733 10.45 46.76 0.13
N ILE A 734 10.07 45.73 -0.65
CA ILE A 734 9.21 45.92 -1.82
C ILE A 734 7.72 45.97 -1.40
N LEU A 735 7.27 45.00 -0.66
CA LEU A 735 5.84 44.79 -0.34
C LEU A 735 5.38 45.66 0.83
N GLY A 736 6.30 45.96 1.77
CA GLY A 736 6.01 46.76 2.97
C GLY A 736 5.74 48.24 2.69
N THR A 737 6.00 48.75 1.48
CA THR A 737 5.64 50.10 1.06
C THR A 737 4.15 50.23 0.70
N ASN A 738 3.41 49.15 0.62
CA ASN A 738 2.00 49.17 0.26
C ASN A 738 1.10 48.79 1.45
N LEU A 739 0.20 49.72 1.81
CA LEU A 739 -0.74 49.55 2.92
C LEU A 739 -1.62 48.28 2.81
N SER A 740 -1.98 47.90 1.58
CA SER A 740 -2.84 46.72 1.32
C SER A 740 -2.23 45.37 1.70
N ASN A 741 -0.91 45.30 1.88
CA ASN A 741 -0.20 44.08 2.21
C ASN A 741 -0.12 43.85 3.74
N TYR A 742 -0.67 44.75 4.54
CA TYR A 742 -0.67 44.62 6.00
C TYR A 742 -2.02 44.11 6.51
N GLY A 743 -1.98 43.29 7.56
CA GLY A 743 -3.15 42.90 8.34
C GLY A 743 -2.90 42.99 9.84
N VAL A 744 -3.99 42.95 10.60
CA VAL A 744 -3.92 42.98 12.07
C VAL A 744 -4.42 41.61 12.56
N ALA A 745 -3.52 40.86 13.18
CA ALA A 745 -3.83 39.56 13.79
C ALA A 745 -4.18 39.76 15.27
N ASN A 746 -5.22 39.08 15.77
CA ASN A 746 -5.57 39.08 17.20
C ASN A 746 -4.79 37.96 17.89
N ILE A 747 -4.09 38.27 18.98
CA ILE A 747 -3.40 37.28 19.82
C ILE A 747 -4.29 36.98 21.04
N PRO A 748 -4.94 35.78 21.07
CA PRO A 748 -5.92 35.48 22.13
C PRO A 748 -5.34 35.43 23.54
N GLU A 749 -4.10 34.98 23.68
CA GLU A 749 -3.42 34.80 24.98
C GLU A 749 -3.15 36.12 25.74
N GLY A 750 -2.96 37.24 25.03
CA GLY A 750 -2.69 38.55 25.60
C GLY A 750 -3.82 39.59 25.42
N ASN A 751 -4.89 39.23 24.69
CA ASN A 751 -5.90 40.22 24.25
C ASN A 751 -5.28 41.42 23.52
N THR A 752 -4.21 41.17 22.75
CA THR A 752 -3.41 42.14 22.01
C THR A 752 -3.55 41.91 20.50
N PHE A 753 -3.15 42.95 19.75
CA PHE A 753 -3.16 42.94 18.30
C PHE A 753 -1.74 43.03 17.77
N GLN A 754 -1.39 42.23 16.76
CA GLN A 754 -0.11 42.25 16.08
C GLN A 754 -0.28 42.66 14.62
N VAL A 755 0.59 43.56 14.16
CA VAL A 755 0.63 43.91 12.74
C VAL A 755 1.53 42.94 12.00
N VAL A 756 0.98 42.37 10.92
CA VAL A 756 1.64 41.38 10.09
C VAL A 756 1.67 41.89 8.65
N LEU A 757 2.81 41.74 7.99
CA LEU A 757 3.01 41.97 6.56
C LEU A 757 2.88 40.64 5.80
N TYR A 758 2.11 40.64 4.72
CA TYR A 758 1.81 39.50 3.90
C TYR A 758 2.42 39.62 2.49
N ASP A 759 2.76 38.50 1.88
CA ASP A 759 3.13 38.42 0.47
C ASP A 759 1.88 38.53 -0.45
N LEU A 760 2.10 38.52 -1.77
CA LEU A 760 1.03 38.60 -2.77
C LEU A 760 0.11 37.37 -2.76
N SER A 761 0.54 36.27 -2.14
CA SER A 761 -0.22 35.03 -1.93
C SER A 761 -0.89 34.97 -0.56
N HIS A 762 -0.85 36.07 0.21
CA HIS A 762 -1.42 36.14 1.56
C HIS A 762 -0.70 35.29 2.61
N ASN A 763 0.58 34.95 2.42
CA ASN A 763 1.37 34.31 3.45
C ASN A 763 2.05 35.37 4.32
N PRO A 764 2.12 35.21 5.65
CA PRO A 764 2.80 36.16 6.52
C PRO A 764 4.32 36.10 6.34
N ILE A 765 4.95 37.21 5.97
CA ILE A 765 6.41 37.31 5.76
C ILE A 765 7.15 38.03 6.86
N ALA A 766 6.53 39.04 7.46
CA ALA A 766 7.11 39.81 8.57
C ALA A 766 6.05 40.32 9.55
N LYS A 767 6.49 40.71 10.72
CA LYS A 767 5.63 41.29 11.75
C LYS A 767 6.32 42.47 12.42
N LEU A 768 5.57 43.46 12.92
CA LEU A 768 6.12 44.51 13.76
C LEU A 768 6.55 43.96 15.12
N ASN A 769 7.71 44.34 15.62
CA ASN A 769 8.22 43.92 16.93
C ASN A 769 7.52 44.68 18.06
N LYS A 770 6.19 44.80 18.01
CA LYS A 770 5.35 45.49 18.99
C LYS A 770 3.94 44.93 18.96
N GLU A 771 3.39 44.71 20.13
CA GLU A 771 1.98 44.36 20.30
C GLU A 771 1.14 45.58 20.68
N PHE A 772 -0.11 45.59 20.25
CA PHE A 772 -1.03 46.74 20.45
C PHE A 772 -2.24 46.30 21.26
N TYR A 773 -2.68 47.14 22.17
CA TYR A 773 -3.89 46.92 22.99
C TYR A 773 -5.18 47.38 22.31
N SER A 774 -5.09 47.94 21.10
CA SER A 774 -6.27 48.34 20.31
C SER A 774 -6.00 48.19 18.83
N ASN A 775 -7.05 47.84 18.09
CA ASN A 775 -6.98 47.70 16.61
C ASN A 775 -6.66 49.05 15.95
N ILE A 776 -7.17 50.18 16.52
CA ILE A 776 -6.87 51.54 16.02
C ILE A 776 -5.40 51.85 16.15
N GLY A 777 -4.79 51.51 17.29
CA GLY A 777 -3.33 51.68 17.50
C GLY A 777 -2.52 50.85 16.52
N ALA A 778 -2.90 49.63 16.25
CA ALA A 778 -2.26 48.76 15.25
C ALA A 778 -2.36 49.35 13.83
N GLN A 779 -3.54 49.86 13.43
CA GLN A 779 -3.75 50.49 12.12
C GLN A 779 -2.92 51.77 11.94
N THR A 780 -2.81 52.62 12.98
CA THR A 780 -1.98 53.83 12.95
C THR A 780 -0.51 53.45 12.76
N GLU A 781 -0.06 52.35 13.36
CA GLU A 781 1.32 51.91 13.22
C GLU A 781 1.62 51.33 11.84
N ILE A 782 0.63 50.72 11.17
CA ILE A 782 0.78 50.27 9.76
C ILE A 782 1.12 51.47 8.86
N GLU A 783 0.40 52.62 9.01
CA GLU A 783 0.68 53.82 8.24
C GLU A 783 2.11 54.31 8.47
N ARG A 784 2.60 54.26 9.70
CA ARG A 784 3.99 54.64 10.07
C ARG A 784 5.02 53.66 9.47
N ALA A 785 4.73 52.36 9.48
CA ALA A 785 5.61 51.35 8.90
C ALA A 785 5.72 51.54 7.38
N VAL A 786 4.62 51.77 6.69
CA VAL A 786 4.59 52.11 5.27
C VAL A 786 5.40 53.35 4.95
N GLU A 787 5.20 54.43 5.72
CA GLU A 787 5.97 55.69 5.56
C GLU A 787 7.46 55.44 5.81
N TYR A 788 7.80 54.67 6.83
CA TYR A 788 9.18 54.33 7.18
C TYR A 788 9.89 53.56 6.06
N LEU A 789 9.28 52.49 5.56
CA LEU A 789 9.85 51.64 4.49
C LEU A 789 9.89 52.43 3.16
N SER A 790 8.90 53.28 2.88
CA SER A 790 8.90 54.13 1.67
C SER A 790 10.04 55.13 1.70
N ASN A 791 10.36 55.67 2.88
CA ASN A 791 11.49 56.62 3.04
C ASN A 791 12.85 55.93 2.85
N ILE A 792 13.00 54.66 3.28
CA ILE A 792 14.22 53.88 3.03
C ILE A 792 14.32 53.59 1.54
N ALA A 793 13.25 53.10 0.87
CA ALA A 793 13.25 52.83 -0.55
C ALA A 793 13.53 54.01 -1.45
N SER A 794 13.27 55.26 -0.99
CA SER A 794 13.47 56.49 -1.72
C SER A 794 14.71 57.31 -1.27
N GLY A 795 15.45 56.84 -0.25
CA GLY A 795 16.53 57.61 0.42
C GLY A 795 17.94 57.19 -0.01
N ASP A 796 18.93 57.98 0.44
CA ASP A 796 20.37 57.72 0.21
C ASP A 796 20.97 56.63 1.10
N ILE A 797 20.13 55.90 1.90
CA ILE A 797 20.59 54.85 2.83
C ILE A 797 20.47 53.52 2.12
N SER A 798 21.57 52.76 2.13
CA SER A 798 21.57 51.38 1.59
C SER A 798 20.62 50.48 2.43
N PRO A 799 19.68 49.78 1.84
CA PRO A 799 18.83 48.86 2.58
C PRO A 799 19.63 47.84 3.43
N ASP A 800 20.81 47.44 2.98
CA ASP A 800 21.68 46.47 3.67
C ASP A 800 22.22 46.99 5.02
N GLU A 801 22.20 48.32 5.27
CA GLU A 801 22.60 48.90 6.53
C GLU A 801 21.44 48.95 7.57
N MET A 802 20.21 48.63 7.13
CA MET A 802 19.02 48.79 7.96
C MET A 802 18.53 47.47 8.53
N TYR A 803 19.12 46.37 8.14
CA TYR A 803 18.74 45.07 8.67
C TYR A 803 19.94 44.21 9.02
N GLU A 804 19.74 43.26 9.91
CA GLU A 804 20.69 42.21 10.25
C GLU A 804 19.95 40.84 10.23
N ILE A 805 20.63 39.85 9.71
CA ILE A 805 20.16 38.47 9.78
C ILE A 805 20.90 37.79 10.93
N THR A 806 20.24 37.67 12.07
CA THR A 806 20.84 37.06 13.26
C THR A 806 20.55 35.58 13.32
N GLN A 807 21.56 34.81 13.71
CA GLN A 807 21.34 33.41 14.02
C GLN A 807 20.51 33.31 15.31
N GLU A 808 19.32 32.72 15.21
CA GLU A 808 18.57 32.34 16.41
C GLU A 808 19.20 31.06 16.99
N SER A 809 19.60 31.14 18.25
CA SER A 809 20.10 29.97 18.95
C SER A 809 18.94 28.99 19.17
N ALA A 810 19.07 27.87 18.57
CA ALA A 810 18.26 26.66 18.72
C ALA A 810 16.83 26.76 18.15
N VAL A 811 16.69 26.25 16.94
CA VAL A 811 15.46 25.77 16.32
C VAL A 811 14.58 24.93 17.27
N MET A 812 15.17 24.28 18.25
CA MET A 812 14.49 23.52 19.30
C MET A 812 13.50 24.38 20.12
N ASP A 813 13.74 25.66 20.29
CA ASP A 813 12.87 26.51 21.10
C ASP A 813 11.60 26.96 20.35
N GLU A 814 11.59 26.92 19.02
CA GLU A 814 10.40 27.24 18.21
C GLU A 814 9.48 26.04 18.03
N PHE A 815 10.02 24.83 18.09
CA PHE A 815 9.20 23.62 17.99
C PHE A 815 8.46 23.39 19.30
N PRO A 816 7.15 23.16 19.27
CA PRO A 816 6.36 23.03 20.48
C PRO A 816 6.78 21.79 21.28
N ASN A 817 7.15 21.99 22.55
CA ASN A 817 7.55 20.89 23.44
C ASN A 817 6.46 19.83 23.69
N ASN A 818 5.19 20.20 23.45
CA ASN A 818 4.04 19.31 23.63
C ASN A 818 3.63 18.57 22.35
N PHE A 819 4.34 18.72 21.23
CA PHE A 819 4.09 17.95 20.03
C PHE A 819 4.76 16.57 20.11
N GLY A 820 3.97 15.50 19.96
CA GLY A 820 4.45 14.11 20.02
C GLY A 820 5.13 13.71 18.71
N PHE A 821 6.47 13.78 18.63
CA PHE A 821 7.21 13.34 17.44
C PHE A 821 7.32 11.82 17.32
N SER A 822 7.37 11.12 18.45
CA SER A 822 7.68 9.68 18.50
C SER A 822 6.41 8.84 18.47
N ASN A 823 6.36 7.89 17.56
CA ASN A 823 5.28 6.90 17.48
C ASN A 823 3.87 7.49 17.31
N GLU A 824 3.76 8.69 16.74
CA GLU A 824 2.48 9.34 16.44
C GLU A 824 2.33 9.66 14.96
N CYS A 825 1.09 9.52 14.47
CA CYS A 825 0.68 9.91 13.13
C CYS A 825 -0.66 10.63 13.21
N THR A 826 -0.90 11.58 12.29
CA THR A 826 -2.20 12.23 12.13
C THR A 826 -2.77 11.91 10.75
N VAL A 827 -4.02 11.45 10.71
CA VAL A 827 -4.81 11.28 9.48
C VAL A 827 -5.80 12.41 9.38
N LEU A 828 -5.68 13.20 8.32
CA LEU A 828 -6.63 14.25 7.98
C LEU A 828 -7.67 13.70 7.01
N VAL A 829 -8.91 13.88 7.38
CA VAL A 829 -10.09 13.33 6.69
C VAL A 829 -10.98 14.50 6.24
N PRO A 830 -11.44 14.54 4.98
CA PRO A 830 -12.37 15.56 4.54
C PRO A 830 -13.72 15.39 5.26
N SER A 831 -14.28 16.48 5.78
CA SER A 831 -15.57 16.42 6.48
C SER A 831 -16.77 16.49 5.54
N TRP A 832 -16.59 16.92 4.29
CA TRP A 832 -17.66 17.26 3.35
C TRP A 832 -18.23 16.10 2.53
N PRO A 833 -17.50 15.01 2.14
CA PRO A 833 -18.12 13.92 1.43
C PRO A 833 -19.27 13.30 2.22
N SER A 834 -20.34 12.93 1.54
CA SER A 834 -21.62 12.55 2.16
C SER A 834 -21.49 11.41 3.18
N ARG A 835 -20.65 10.41 2.89
CA ARG A 835 -20.39 9.30 3.81
C ARG A 835 -19.64 9.77 5.05
N PHE A 836 -18.64 10.63 4.89
CA PHE A 836 -17.80 11.13 5.99
C PHE A 836 -18.54 12.10 6.94
N GLN A 837 -19.71 12.59 6.57
CA GLN A 837 -20.58 13.37 7.46
C GLN A 837 -21.37 12.49 8.44
N LYS A 838 -21.48 11.18 8.20
CA LYS A 838 -22.27 10.26 9.03
C LYS A 838 -21.40 9.64 10.13
N ASN A 839 -21.89 9.70 11.38
CA ASN A 839 -21.17 9.19 12.55
C ASN A 839 -20.85 7.69 12.45
N GLU A 840 -21.79 6.88 11.91
CA GLU A 840 -21.56 5.43 11.77
C GLU A 840 -20.42 5.15 10.77
N PHE A 841 -20.32 5.92 9.67
CA PHE A 841 -19.21 5.77 8.73
C PHE A 841 -17.89 6.26 9.33
N ARG A 842 -17.90 7.36 10.10
CA ARG A 842 -16.73 7.82 10.85
C ARG A 842 -16.23 6.76 11.83
N THR A 843 -17.15 6.06 12.49
CA THR A 843 -16.81 4.92 13.36
C THR A 843 -16.18 3.78 12.57
N LEU A 844 -16.69 3.47 11.37
CA LEU A 844 -16.08 2.47 10.49
C LEU A 844 -14.67 2.89 10.04
N VAL A 845 -14.48 4.15 9.67
CA VAL A 845 -13.16 4.70 9.31
C VAL A 845 -12.17 4.54 10.47
N ALA A 846 -12.59 4.95 11.68
CA ALA A 846 -11.77 4.80 12.87
C ALA A 846 -11.41 3.33 13.14
N GLN A 847 -12.38 2.44 13.09
CA GLN A 847 -12.18 1.01 13.28
C GLN A 847 -11.22 0.42 12.25
N VAL A 848 -11.41 0.71 10.96
CA VAL A 848 -10.53 0.23 9.90
C VAL A 848 -9.10 0.73 10.09
N MET A 849 -8.93 1.99 10.49
CA MET A 849 -7.60 2.55 10.74
C MET A 849 -6.95 1.95 11.98
N GLU A 850 -7.67 1.84 13.10
CA GLU A 850 -7.15 1.30 14.37
C GLU A 850 -6.81 -0.19 14.28
N GLU A 851 -7.60 -0.99 13.57
CA GLU A 851 -7.33 -2.41 13.36
C GLU A 851 -6.11 -2.69 12.48
N ASN A 852 -5.67 -1.70 11.68
CA ASN A 852 -4.63 -1.88 10.69
C ASN A 852 -3.35 -1.09 10.96
N ILE A 853 -3.34 -0.18 11.93
CA ILE A 853 -2.12 0.53 12.32
C ILE A 853 -1.21 -0.39 13.16
N PRO A 854 0.13 -0.29 13.03
CA PRO A 854 1.05 -0.95 13.94
C PRO A 854 0.77 -0.61 15.40
N ALA A 855 0.73 -1.62 16.28
CA ALA A 855 0.28 -1.49 17.68
C ALA A 855 1.07 -0.48 18.54
N GLN A 856 2.31 -0.17 18.15
CA GLN A 856 3.15 0.81 18.83
C GLN A 856 2.82 2.26 18.45
N LEU A 857 1.97 2.50 17.46
CA LEU A 857 1.66 3.83 16.94
C LEU A 857 0.35 4.36 17.51
N LYS A 858 0.34 5.64 17.84
CA LYS A 858 -0.87 6.38 18.16
C LYS A 858 -1.35 7.12 16.91
N LEU A 859 -2.61 6.92 16.55
CA LEU A 859 -3.23 7.55 15.41
C LEU A 859 -4.21 8.62 15.86
N ASN A 860 -4.03 9.84 15.36
CA ASN A 860 -4.96 10.93 15.56
C ASN A 860 -5.78 11.13 14.27
N ILE A 861 -7.09 10.95 14.31
CA ILE A 861 -7.98 11.13 13.16
C ILE A 861 -8.70 12.46 13.30
N VAL A 862 -8.49 13.38 12.35
CA VAL A 862 -9.01 14.74 12.41
C VAL A 862 -9.84 15.03 11.15
N TYR A 863 -11.10 15.41 11.34
CA TYR A 863 -12.02 15.79 10.26
C TYR A 863 -11.98 17.30 10.05
N ILE A 864 -11.59 17.73 8.84
CA ILE A 864 -11.46 19.15 8.52
C ILE A 864 -12.29 19.53 7.28
N GLY A 865 -12.74 20.78 7.26
CA GLY A 865 -13.51 21.33 6.14
C GLY A 865 -12.61 21.74 4.96
N VAL A 866 -13.26 22.11 3.85
CA VAL A 866 -12.63 22.40 2.56
C VAL A 866 -11.52 23.47 2.68
N GLU A 867 -11.77 24.57 3.40
CA GLU A 867 -10.79 25.67 3.54
C GLU A 867 -9.52 25.22 4.25
N LYS A 868 -9.67 24.56 5.41
CA LYS A 868 -8.54 24.02 6.17
C LYS A 868 -7.78 22.94 5.40
N MET A 869 -8.50 22.14 4.62
CA MET A 869 -7.89 21.11 3.78
C MET A 869 -7.10 21.75 2.63
N ALA A 870 -7.61 22.80 1.99
CA ALA A 870 -6.89 23.52 0.93
C ALA A 870 -5.58 24.15 1.45
N GLU A 871 -5.64 24.79 2.64
CA GLU A 871 -4.46 25.33 3.30
C GLU A 871 -3.43 24.23 3.62
N PHE A 872 -3.90 23.11 4.16
CA PHE A 872 -3.05 21.96 4.46
C PHE A 872 -2.42 21.36 3.21
N GLU A 873 -3.19 21.07 2.17
CA GLU A 873 -2.70 20.45 0.94
C GLU A 873 -1.64 21.29 0.24
N SER A 874 -1.80 22.64 0.25
CA SER A 874 -0.79 23.55 -0.28
C SER A 874 0.53 23.45 0.48
N LEU A 875 0.48 23.44 1.81
CA LEU A 875 1.67 23.28 2.65
C LEU A 875 2.27 21.88 2.55
N TYR A 876 1.43 20.86 2.54
CA TYR A 876 1.87 19.45 2.49
C TYR A 876 2.55 19.12 1.17
N SER A 877 2.02 19.60 0.04
CA SER A 877 2.64 19.42 -1.27
C SER A 877 4.01 20.12 -1.36
N ALA A 878 4.13 21.34 -0.81
CA ALA A 878 5.40 22.03 -0.74
C ALA A 878 6.43 21.28 0.13
N TRP A 879 6.00 20.76 1.29
CA TRP A 879 6.85 19.97 2.17
C TRP A 879 7.30 18.66 1.52
N LEU A 880 6.40 17.97 0.79
CA LEU A 880 6.75 16.76 0.03
C LEU A 880 7.76 17.06 -1.08
N ALA A 881 7.60 18.18 -1.80
CA ALA A 881 8.53 18.59 -2.85
C ALA A 881 9.92 18.88 -2.28
N GLU A 882 10.01 19.55 -1.14
CA GLU A 882 11.29 19.84 -0.47
C GLU A 882 12.00 18.56 -0.02
N ARG A 883 11.26 17.56 0.46
CA ARG A 883 11.83 16.28 0.85
C ARG A 883 12.41 15.44 -0.31
N LEU A 884 11.97 15.67 -1.53
CA LEU A 884 12.51 14.99 -2.72
C LEU A 884 13.93 15.48 -3.08
N ILE A 885 14.30 16.68 -2.64
CA ILE A 885 15.59 17.27 -2.96
C ILE A 885 16.65 16.62 -2.07
N ALA A 886 17.56 15.82 -2.66
CA ALA A 886 18.57 15.05 -1.94
C ALA A 886 19.56 15.93 -1.15
N GLU A 887 19.79 17.15 -1.62
CA GLU A 887 20.61 18.19 -0.99
C GLU A 887 19.73 19.36 -0.54
N SER A 888 18.57 19.06 0.06
CA SER A 888 17.68 20.11 0.52
C SER A 888 18.36 20.95 1.59
N ASP A 889 18.12 22.23 1.54
CA ASP A 889 18.37 23.14 2.65
C ASP A 889 17.46 22.72 3.81
N PHE A 890 18.04 22.07 4.82
CA PHE A 890 17.27 21.63 5.99
C PHE A 890 16.53 22.76 6.68
N GLY A 891 17.01 24.00 6.57
CA GLY A 891 16.32 25.17 7.11
C GLY A 891 14.94 25.39 6.47
N GLN A 892 14.81 25.29 5.16
CA GLN A 892 13.52 25.39 4.47
C GLN A 892 12.60 24.23 4.83
N LEU A 893 13.12 23.01 4.89
CA LEU A 893 12.35 21.83 5.28
C LEU A 893 11.83 21.96 6.73
N ASP A 894 12.68 22.42 7.65
CA ASP A 894 12.31 22.62 9.04
C ASP A 894 11.25 23.72 9.21
N LEU A 895 11.33 24.80 8.43
CA LEU A 895 10.32 25.85 8.40
C LEU A 895 8.95 25.32 7.96
N LEU A 896 8.91 24.53 6.88
CA LEU A 896 7.68 23.91 6.40
C LEU A 896 7.14 22.91 7.44
N SER A 897 8.03 22.15 8.09
CA SER A 897 7.67 21.21 9.15
C SER A 897 7.07 21.93 10.37
N LEU A 898 7.65 23.05 10.79
CA LEU A 898 7.13 23.87 11.89
C LEU A 898 5.73 24.41 11.59
N ARG A 899 5.54 24.97 10.38
CA ARG A 899 4.21 25.44 9.93
C ARG A 899 3.18 24.30 9.94
N MET A 900 3.57 23.12 9.49
CA MET A 900 2.70 21.94 9.49
C MET A 900 2.34 21.52 10.92
N ILE A 901 3.29 21.51 11.85
CA ILE A 901 3.04 21.21 13.26
C ILE A 901 2.05 22.21 13.85
N GLN A 902 2.26 23.51 13.64
CA GLN A 902 1.35 24.56 14.13
C GLN A 902 -0.07 24.38 13.57
N MET A 903 -0.18 23.98 12.31
CA MET A 903 -1.47 23.70 11.67
C MET A 903 -2.14 22.47 12.28
N LEU A 904 -1.42 21.36 12.45
CA LEU A 904 -1.93 20.14 13.06
C LEU A 904 -2.41 20.39 14.51
N MET A 905 -1.68 21.16 15.28
CA MET A 905 -2.09 21.54 16.63
C MET A 905 -3.39 22.36 16.65
N ARG A 906 -3.53 23.32 15.71
CA ARG A 906 -4.78 24.10 15.55
C ARG A 906 -5.98 23.23 15.12
N PHE A 907 -5.75 22.15 14.38
CA PHE A 907 -6.83 21.25 13.98
C PHE A 907 -7.24 20.30 15.10
N SER A 908 -6.34 19.99 16.03
CA SER A 908 -6.59 19.10 17.16
C SER A 908 -7.20 19.80 18.37
N SER A 909 -7.10 21.16 18.47
CA SER A 909 -7.77 22.01 19.46
C SER A 909 -9.20 22.30 19.04
#